data_c116d9cd38fe8fc00d66cb725d1843cc
#
_entry.id   c116d9cd38fe8fc00d66cb725d1843cc
#
_cell.length_a   1.000
_cell.length_b   1.000
_cell.length_c   1.000
_cell.angle_alpha   90.00
_cell.angle_beta   90.00
_cell.angle_gamma   90.00
#
_symmetry.space_group_name_H-M   'P 1'
#
loop_
_entity.id
_entity.type
_entity.pdbx_description
1 polymer ?
#
loop_
_entity_poly.entity_id
_entity_poly.type
_entity_poly.pdbx_seq_one_letter_code
_entity_poly.pdbx_strand_id
1 'polypeptide(L)'
;MPKTNRPAAVPPENAQLNLTAQAHIDLEAGEAPGTALPRFRMLAYTGAPMRVAGWRHPVVLDLAGLSIPSQSRPIRFGHDPLSGVGHSDTIRVENGQLSATGVISRDTPAAREVVASAKNGFPWQASVGAGVEEYEFVKEGQQVLVNGQSYTGPMNVIRKATLGEISFVDLGADGKTTASLAAQNGGSSTPESAVTPPNTEPSMTLTPPVTGSTPGTLTTEEVRAQALAETNRITAVRRLCAGRHSDIEAQSIRDGWDLQRTELEILRASRPRALGASPADGLSTQRMLEAACMMTAKLGDLERHYDERTLEAAQERFRGSLSLQELLLEAAWANGYTGRNFRDSRTVLRYAFGHGIEAGWSTVDIGGILSNVANKFLLDGFFSVEQVWRNICAVRNVSDFKTVTSYRLIGKDQYELVAPGGEIKHGTLGNETYSNKADTYGLMLSIDRRDIINDDLSAITTVPRKLGRGSGLKINDVFWKAFLDNAAFFTVGNKNYLSGATTSLGIDGLTASEVAFLDQVDGDGKPIGIMPAILLVPTALSAMGSQLFKSLELRETTANTKFPVANPHQGKFRVEVSRYLANAQYTGNSAKAWYLLADPSDLPVIEVAFLNGQESPTIETTDADFKELGVQMRGYHDFGVALQDYRGGVKAKGEA
;
A
#
# COMPACT_ATOMS: atom_id res chain seq x y z
N MET A 1 46.68 2.40 -8.52
CA MET A 1 45.68 2.03 -7.50
C MET A 1 44.67 1.09 -8.13
N PRO A 2 44.49 -0.14 -7.71
CA PRO A 2 43.55 -1.06 -8.32
C PRO A 2 42.11 -0.71 -7.93
N LYS A 3 41.22 -0.64 -8.94
CA LYS A 3 39.79 -0.43 -8.76
C LYS A 3 39.20 -1.65 -8.06
N THR A 4 38.68 -1.46 -6.87
CA THR A 4 37.93 -2.46 -6.12
C THR A 4 36.67 -2.85 -6.89
N ASN A 5 36.61 -4.11 -7.32
CA ASN A 5 35.41 -4.77 -7.84
C ASN A 5 34.38 -4.85 -6.70
N ARG A 6 33.36 -3.97 -6.70
CA ARG A 6 32.14 -4.21 -5.92
C ARG A 6 31.34 -5.31 -6.63
N PRO A 7 30.92 -6.36 -5.94
CA PRO A 7 30.04 -7.37 -6.55
C PRO A 7 28.73 -6.71 -6.99
N ALA A 8 28.19 -7.17 -8.12
CA ALA A 8 26.88 -6.77 -8.61
C ALA A 8 25.82 -7.04 -7.52
N ALA A 9 24.92 -6.09 -7.30
CA ALA A 9 23.84 -6.26 -6.34
C ALA A 9 23.01 -7.50 -6.75
N VAL A 10 22.98 -8.50 -5.88
CA VAL A 10 22.13 -9.68 -6.02
C VAL A 10 20.68 -9.24 -5.83
N PRO A 11 19.73 -9.57 -6.73
CA PRO A 11 18.32 -9.32 -6.48
C PRO A 11 17.85 -10.13 -5.28
N PRO A 12 16.79 -9.69 -4.58
CA PRO A 12 16.26 -10.43 -3.44
C PRO A 12 15.82 -11.84 -3.89
N GLU A 13 16.20 -12.86 -3.13
CA GLU A 13 15.71 -14.22 -3.26
C GLU A 13 14.17 -14.18 -3.18
N ASN A 14 13.48 -14.70 -4.20
CA ASN A 14 12.01 -14.66 -4.43
C ASN A 14 11.46 -13.40 -5.16
N ALA A 15 12.21 -12.75 -6.02
CA ALA A 15 11.65 -11.69 -6.86
C ALA A 15 10.59 -12.25 -7.84
N GLN A 16 9.31 -12.09 -7.51
CA GLN A 16 8.25 -12.14 -8.53
C GLN A 16 8.44 -10.92 -9.43
N LEU A 17 8.71 -11.19 -10.70
CA LEU A 17 8.86 -10.16 -11.70
C LEU A 17 7.49 -9.81 -12.25
N ASN A 18 6.96 -8.64 -11.92
CA ASN A 18 5.77 -8.11 -12.55
C ASN A 18 6.22 -7.32 -13.78
N LEU A 19 6.07 -7.94 -14.94
CA LEU A 19 6.43 -7.37 -16.24
C LEU A 19 5.19 -6.73 -16.85
N THR A 20 5.16 -5.42 -16.93
CA THR A 20 4.05 -4.69 -17.51
C THR A 20 4.37 -4.33 -18.95
N ALA A 21 3.60 -4.87 -19.88
CA ALA A 21 3.67 -4.56 -21.30
C ALA A 21 2.29 -4.12 -21.80
N GLN A 22 2.27 -3.21 -22.78
CA GLN A 22 1.01 -2.77 -23.38
C GLN A 22 0.41 -3.90 -24.24
N ALA A 23 -0.89 -4.11 -24.19
CA ALA A 23 -1.57 -5.13 -24.97
C ALA A 23 -2.69 -4.55 -25.83
N HIS A 24 -2.81 -5.06 -27.05
CA HIS A 24 -4.07 -4.98 -27.82
C HIS A 24 -5.03 -6.02 -27.26
N ILE A 25 -6.19 -5.59 -26.81
CA ILE A 25 -7.25 -6.47 -26.32
C ILE A 25 -8.42 -6.36 -27.27
N ASP A 26 -8.67 -7.43 -28.05
CA ASP A 26 -9.88 -7.59 -28.83
C ASP A 26 -10.86 -8.45 -28.02
N LEU A 27 -12.04 -7.93 -27.71
CA LEU A 27 -13.15 -8.71 -27.16
C LEU A 27 -14.07 -9.13 -28.31
N GLU A 28 -14.08 -10.40 -28.61
CA GLU A 28 -15.05 -10.97 -29.53
C GLU A 28 -16.34 -11.33 -28.76
N ALA A 29 -17.46 -10.76 -29.16
CA ALA A 29 -18.77 -11.18 -28.67
C ALA A 29 -19.16 -12.49 -29.34
N GLY A 30 -19.46 -13.53 -28.56
CA GLY A 30 -19.94 -14.80 -29.08
C GLY A 30 -21.32 -14.67 -29.78
N GLU A 31 -21.52 -15.40 -30.87
CA GLU A 31 -22.67 -15.37 -31.77
C GLU A 31 -23.95 -16.01 -31.19
N ALA A 32 -24.35 -15.71 -29.95
CA ALA A 32 -25.72 -16.07 -29.53
C ALA A 32 -26.20 -15.13 -28.42
N PRO A 33 -27.40 -14.60 -28.44
CA PRO A 33 -27.95 -13.81 -27.37
C PRO A 33 -28.26 -14.72 -26.17
N GLY A 34 -27.42 -14.62 -25.13
CA GLY A 34 -27.76 -15.12 -23.80
C GLY A 34 -26.71 -15.88 -23.00
N THR A 35 -25.59 -16.38 -23.57
CA THR A 35 -24.68 -17.27 -22.81
C THR A 35 -23.19 -17.21 -23.14
N ALA A 36 -22.72 -16.41 -24.06
CA ALA A 36 -21.31 -16.38 -24.40
C ALA A 36 -20.50 -15.41 -23.46
N LEU A 37 -19.51 -15.97 -22.77
CA LEU A 37 -18.58 -15.19 -21.95
C LEU A 37 -17.75 -14.25 -22.86
N PRO A 38 -17.48 -13.00 -22.42
CA PRO A 38 -16.62 -12.08 -23.16
C PRO A 38 -15.24 -12.68 -23.38
N ARG A 39 -14.73 -12.60 -24.60
CA ARG A 39 -13.39 -13.07 -24.97
C ARG A 39 -12.43 -11.90 -25.11
N PHE A 40 -11.18 -12.15 -24.84
CA PHE A 40 -10.11 -11.16 -25.00
C PHE A 40 -8.96 -11.71 -25.83
N ARG A 41 -8.27 -10.81 -26.50
CA ARG A 41 -6.94 -11.03 -27.09
C ARG A 41 -6.02 -9.92 -26.59
N MET A 42 -4.82 -10.29 -26.16
CA MET A 42 -3.83 -9.32 -25.68
C MET A 42 -2.43 -9.67 -26.14
N LEU A 43 -1.63 -8.64 -26.41
CA LEU A 43 -0.18 -8.74 -26.54
C LEU A 43 0.40 -8.51 -25.15
N ALA A 44 0.82 -9.57 -24.49
CA ALA A 44 1.22 -9.53 -23.09
C ALA A 44 2.65 -9.03 -22.87
N TYR A 45 3.54 -9.18 -23.87
CA TYR A 45 4.90 -8.64 -23.83
C TYR A 45 5.45 -8.47 -25.25
N THR A 46 6.10 -7.31 -25.52
CA THR A 46 6.62 -6.97 -26.85
C THR A 46 8.04 -7.47 -27.11
N GLY A 47 8.71 -8.05 -26.12
CA GLY A 47 10.11 -8.45 -26.20
C GLY A 47 11.11 -7.33 -25.94
N ALA A 48 10.65 -6.11 -25.66
CA ALA A 48 11.48 -4.92 -25.48
C ALA A 48 12.00 -4.74 -24.03
N PRO A 49 13.06 -3.92 -23.82
CA PRO A 49 13.53 -3.57 -22.48
C PRO A 49 12.46 -2.78 -21.72
N MET A 50 12.28 -3.10 -20.43
CA MET A 50 11.32 -2.45 -19.56
C MET A 50 11.96 -2.05 -18.23
N ARG A 51 11.36 -1.09 -17.53
CA ARG A 51 11.76 -0.72 -16.17
C ARG A 51 10.87 -1.42 -15.17
N VAL A 52 11.48 -2.19 -14.27
CA VAL A 52 10.79 -2.98 -13.26
C VAL A 52 11.20 -2.47 -11.89
N ALA A 53 10.21 -2.32 -10.99
CA ALA A 53 10.46 -1.91 -9.61
C ALA A 53 11.42 -2.89 -8.91
N GLY A 54 12.38 -2.37 -8.16
CA GLY A 54 13.43 -3.15 -7.51
C GLY A 54 14.67 -3.47 -8.36
N TRP A 55 14.64 -3.21 -9.67
CA TRP A 55 15.78 -3.39 -10.55
C TRP A 55 16.44 -2.05 -10.92
N ARG A 56 17.75 -1.96 -10.70
CA ARG A 56 18.51 -0.73 -10.97
C ARG A 56 18.64 -0.42 -12.48
N HIS A 57 18.69 -1.45 -13.32
CA HIS A 57 18.87 -1.34 -14.76
C HIS A 57 17.66 -1.91 -15.50
N PRO A 58 17.40 -1.51 -16.75
CA PRO A 58 16.33 -2.08 -17.56
C PRO A 58 16.43 -3.61 -17.61
N VAL A 59 15.28 -4.26 -17.74
CA VAL A 59 15.15 -5.71 -17.78
C VAL A 59 14.54 -6.13 -19.11
N VAL A 60 15.09 -7.18 -19.71
CA VAL A 60 14.53 -7.86 -20.89
C VAL A 60 14.27 -9.31 -20.53
N LEU A 61 13.08 -9.79 -20.81
CA LEU A 61 12.75 -11.21 -20.67
C LEU A 61 13.07 -11.94 -21.98
N ASP A 62 13.96 -12.92 -21.91
CA ASP A 62 14.25 -13.84 -23.01
C ASP A 62 13.10 -14.83 -23.14
N LEU A 63 12.27 -14.65 -24.17
CA LEU A 63 11.09 -15.49 -24.39
C LEU A 63 11.44 -16.93 -24.77
N ALA A 64 12.66 -17.18 -25.23
CA ALA A 64 13.13 -18.55 -25.49
C ALA A 64 13.32 -19.36 -24.20
N GLY A 65 13.58 -18.67 -23.07
CA GLY A 65 13.71 -19.29 -21.76
C GLY A 65 12.47 -19.17 -20.86
N LEU A 66 11.34 -18.68 -21.40
CA LEU A 66 10.09 -18.58 -20.66
C LEU A 66 9.36 -19.92 -20.62
N SER A 67 9.24 -20.51 -19.44
CA SER A 67 8.41 -21.69 -19.19
C SER A 67 6.96 -21.30 -19.03
N ILE A 68 6.06 -21.90 -19.79
CA ILE A 68 4.60 -21.75 -19.71
C ILE A 68 4.01 -23.07 -19.21
N PRO A 69 3.80 -23.23 -17.89
CA PRO A 69 3.39 -24.52 -17.31
C PRO A 69 2.01 -25.00 -17.76
N SER A 70 1.14 -24.07 -18.17
CA SER A 70 -0.21 -24.37 -18.68
C SER A 70 -0.67 -23.26 -19.59
N GLN A 71 -1.44 -23.60 -20.64
CA GLN A 71 -2.10 -22.63 -21.51
C GLN A 71 -3.24 -21.90 -20.79
N SER A 72 -3.85 -22.54 -19.79
CA SER A 72 -4.87 -21.92 -18.93
C SER A 72 -4.21 -21.29 -17.72
N ARG A 73 -3.87 -20.00 -17.84
CA ARG A 73 -3.29 -19.20 -16.76
C ARG A 73 -4.33 -18.21 -16.23
N PRO A 74 -4.28 -17.86 -14.91
CA PRO A 74 -5.19 -16.87 -14.37
C PRO A 74 -4.93 -15.49 -14.99
N ILE A 75 -6.02 -14.82 -15.34
CA ILE A 75 -6.03 -13.42 -15.75
C ILE A 75 -6.53 -12.59 -14.57
N ARG A 76 -5.75 -11.59 -14.18
CA ARG A 76 -6.00 -10.75 -13.01
C ARG A 76 -6.18 -9.29 -13.38
N PHE A 77 -6.50 -8.48 -12.40
CA PHE A 77 -6.55 -7.03 -12.48
C PHE A 77 -5.45 -6.46 -11.57
N GLY A 78 -4.55 -5.64 -12.13
CA GLY A 78 -3.52 -4.94 -11.38
C GLY A 78 -2.53 -5.84 -10.60
N HIS A 79 -2.30 -7.09 -11.05
CA HIS A 79 -1.48 -8.09 -10.34
C HIS A 79 -2.03 -8.54 -8.97
N ASP A 80 -3.24 -8.13 -8.62
CA ASP A 80 -3.84 -8.50 -7.35
C ASP A 80 -4.30 -9.97 -7.35
N PRO A 81 -3.77 -10.82 -6.45
CA PRO A 81 -4.16 -12.22 -6.34
C PRO A 81 -5.66 -12.43 -6.06
N LEU A 82 -6.32 -11.45 -5.44
CA LEU A 82 -7.73 -11.50 -5.09
C LEU A 82 -8.65 -11.00 -6.21
N SER A 83 -8.13 -10.22 -7.15
CA SER A 83 -8.88 -9.60 -8.25
C SER A 83 -8.76 -10.39 -9.55
N GLY A 84 -9.26 -11.64 -9.53
CA GLY A 84 -9.30 -12.48 -10.73
C GLY A 84 -10.38 -12.04 -11.71
N VAL A 85 -10.04 -11.97 -13.01
CA VAL A 85 -10.91 -11.57 -14.11
C VAL A 85 -11.36 -12.77 -14.95
N GLY A 86 -10.44 -13.68 -15.24
CA GLY A 86 -10.72 -14.84 -16.08
C GLY A 86 -9.52 -15.77 -16.22
N HIS A 87 -9.45 -16.44 -17.37
CA HIS A 87 -8.32 -17.31 -17.69
C HIS A 87 -7.98 -17.27 -19.18
N SER A 88 -6.72 -17.59 -19.52
CA SER A 88 -6.29 -17.75 -20.90
C SER A 88 -6.67 -19.13 -21.45
N ASP A 89 -6.99 -19.20 -22.72
CA ASP A 89 -7.16 -20.45 -23.48
C ASP A 89 -5.88 -20.82 -24.20
N THR A 90 -5.19 -19.80 -24.75
CA THR A 90 -3.97 -19.98 -25.53
C THR A 90 -2.96 -18.88 -25.22
N ILE A 91 -1.71 -19.28 -25.00
CA ILE A 91 -0.57 -18.38 -24.83
C ILE A 91 0.48 -18.77 -25.87
N ARG A 92 0.95 -17.82 -26.69
CA ARG A 92 1.90 -18.04 -27.77
C ARG A 92 3.08 -17.08 -27.69
N VAL A 93 4.24 -17.60 -28.00
CA VAL A 93 5.45 -16.84 -28.25
C VAL A 93 5.73 -16.87 -29.74
N GLU A 94 5.55 -15.76 -30.42
CA GLU A 94 5.73 -15.63 -31.86
C GLU A 94 6.46 -14.30 -32.17
N ASN A 95 7.43 -14.33 -33.07
CA ASN A 95 8.18 -13.14 -33.51
C ASN A 95 8.81 -12.32 -32.37
N GLY A 96 9.27 -12.98 -31.30
CA GLY A 96 9.84 -12.30 -30.12
C GLY A 96 8.82 -11.57 -29.25
N GLN A 97 7.54 -11.91 -29.36
CA GLN A 97 6.43 -11.34 -28.58
C GLN A 97 5.64 -12.43 -27.90
N LEU A 98 5.02 -12.10 -26.75
CA LEU A 98 4.12 -12.98 -26.01
C LEU A 98 2.69 -12.50 -26.17
N SER A 99 1.82 -13.32 -26.74
CA SER A 99 0.40 -13.05 -26.89
C SER A 99 -0.46 -14.04 -26.11
N ALA A 100 -1.63 -13.61 -25.64
CA ALA A 100 -2.59 -14.44 -24.95
C ALA A 100 -4.01 -14.19 -25.45
N THR A 101 -4.81 -15.26 -25.56
CA THR A 101 -6.26 -15.21 -25.81
C THR A 101 -6.98 -15.98 -24.72
N GLY A 102 -8.20 -15.59 -24.38
CA GLY A 102 -8.95 -16.25 -23.33
C GLY A 102 -10.34 -15.66 -23.11
N VAL A 103 -10.92 -15.99 -21.98
CA VAL A 103 -12.29 -15.60 -21.61
C VAL A 103 -12.33 -14.89 -20.27
N ILE A 104 -13.21 -13.90 -20.14
CA ILE A 104 -13.55 -13.29 -18.86
C ILE A 104 -14.58 -14.19 -18.20
N SER A 105 -14.10 -15.14 -17.41
CA SER A 105 -14.89 -16.24 -16.86
C SER A 105 -15.34 -16.03 -15.42
N ARG A 106 -14.95 -14.92 -14.79
CA ARG A 106 -15.32 -14.60 -13.41
C ARG A 106 -16.31 -13.44 -13.36
N ASP A 107 -17.28 -13.52 -12.45
CA ASP A 107 -18.21 -12.44 -12.14
C ASP A 107 -17.77 -11.68 -10.89
N THR A 108 -16.60 -11.01 -10.99
CA THR A 108 -16.03 -10.16 -9.93
C THR A 108 -16.23 -8.68 -10.28
N PRO A 109 -16.17 -7.76 -9.31
CA PRO A 109 -16.17 -6.33 -9.61
C PRO A 109 -15.10 -5.93 -10.63
N ALA A 110 -13.87 -6.46 -10.50
CA ALA A 110 -12.78 -6.24 -11.45
C ALA A 110 -13.09 -6.76 -12.86
N ALA A 111 -13.70 -7.92 -12.98
CA ALA A 111 -14.10 -8.47 -14.29
C ALA A 111 -15.17 -7.61 -14.98
N ARG A 112 -16.17 -7.15 -14.21
CA ARG A 112 -17.22 -6.24 -14.72
C ARG A 112 -16.63 -4.90 -15.14
N GLU A 113 -15.69 -4.36 -14.38
CA GLU A 113 -14.99 -3.11 -14.69
C GLU A 113 -14.19 -3.24 -15.99
N VAL A 114 -13.39 -4.30 -16.15
CA VAL A 114 -12.64 -4.56 -17.37
C VAL A 114 -13.57 -4.58 -18.58
N VAL A 115 -14.69 -5.30 -18.52
CA VAL A 115 -15.65 -5.39 -19.61
C VAL A 115 -16.36 -4.07 -19.87
N ALA A 116 -16.78 -3.36 -18.82
CA ALA A 116 -17.49 -2.09 -18.96
C ALA A 116 -16.58 -0.99 -19.52
N SER A 117 -15.39 -0.84 -18.97
CA SER A 117 -14.40 0.14 -19.42
C SER A 117 -13.96 -0.12 -20.85
N ALA A 118 -13.79 -1.37 -21.20
CA ALA A 118 -13.44 -1.77 -22.54
C ALA A 118 -14.54 -1.44 -23.56
N LYS A 119 -15.82 -1.66 -23.25
CA LYS A 119 -16.94 -1.22 -24.08
C LYS A 119 -16.98 0.29 -24.28
N ASN A 120 -16.46 1.04 -23.32
CA ASN A 120 -16.35 2.49 -23.38
C ASN A 120 -15.08 2.97 -24.11
N GLY A 121 -14.27 2.04 -24.66
CA GLY A 121 -13.04 2.35 -25.40
C GLY A 121 -11.84 2.64 -24.52
N PHE A 122 -11.84 2.22 -23.24
CA PHE A 122 -10.68 2.37 -22.36
C PHE A 122 -9.49 1.55 -22.89
N PRO A 123 -8.30 2.13 -23.03
CA PRO A 123 -7.13 1.47 -23.61
C PRO A 123 -6.41 0.58 -22.58
N TRP A 124 -6.99 -0.58 -22.28
CA TRP A 124 -6.39 -1.55 -21.39
C TRP A 124 -5.00 -2.00 -21.88
N GLN A 125 -4.11 -2.19 -20.95
CA GLN A 125 -2.79 -2.73 -21.20
C GLN A 125 -2.65 -4.09 -20.50
N ALA A 126 -1.66 -4.90 -20.91
CA ALA A 126 -1.37 -6.15 -20.25
C ALA A 126 -0.03 -6.10 -19.52
N SER A 127 0.05 -6.85 -18.46
CA SER A 127 1.25 -7.06 -17.69
C SER A 127 1.45 -8.54 -17.39
N VAL A 128 2.70 -9.00 -17.39
CA VAL A 128 3.08 -10.39 -17.15
C VAL A 128 3.70 -10.53 -15.77
N GLY A 129 3.17 -11.43 -14.95
CA GLY A 129 3.79 -11.87 -13.71
C GLY A 129 4.56 -13.17 -13.93
N ALA A 130 5.88 -13.15 -13.75
CA ALA A 130 6.74 -14.31 -13.91
C ALA A 130 7.74 -14.46 -12.77
N GLY A 131 7.99 -15.70 -12.35
CA GLY A 131 9.07 -16.04 -11.41
C GLY A 131 10.39 -16.13 -12.13
N VAL A 132 11.40 -15.35 -11.71
CA VAL A 132 12.75 -15.37 -12.30
C VAL A 132 13.56 -16.51 -11.71
N GLU A 133 14.14 -17.35 -12.58
CA GLU A 133 14.99 -18.46 -12.19
C GLU A 133 16.47 -18.18 -12.49
N GLU A 134 16.76 -17.53 -13.64
CA GLU A 134 18.12 -17.22 -14.07
C GLU A 134 18.16 -15.89 -14.81
N TYR A 135 19.12 -15.02 -14.46
CA TYR A 135 19.34 -13.76 -15.15
C TYR A 135 20.82 -13.49 -15.40
N GLU A 136 21.10 -12.65 -16.41
CA GLU A 136 22.44 -12.24 -16.81
C GLU A 136 22.51 -10.71 -16.81
N PHE A 137 23.57 -10.15 -16.23
CA PHE A 137 23.83 -8.72 -16.31
C PHE A 137 24.74 -8.39 -17.49
N VAL A 138 24.23 -7.64 -18.44
CA VAL A 138 24.99 -7.10 -19.59
C VAL A 138 25.61 -5.77 -19.19
N LYS A 139 26.94 -5.70 -19.23
CA LYS A 139 27.70 -4.50 -18.84
C LYS A 139 27.56 -3.38 -19.88
N GLU A 140 27.85 -2.17 -19.46
CA GLU A 140 27.87 -0.98 -20.32
C GLU A 140 28.77 -1.21 -21.55
N GLY A 141 28.24 -0.91 -22.73
CA GLY A 141 28.94 -1.09 -24.02
C GLY A 141 28.93 -2.53 -24.57
N GLN A 142 28.46 -3.53 -23.82
CA GLN A 142 28.28 -4.88 -24.34
C GLN A 142 26.95 -5.00 -25.09
N GLN A 143 26.95 -5.75 -26.18
CA GLN A 143 25.76 -6.06 -26.95
C GLN A 143 25.26 -7.47 -26.64
N VAL A 144 23.95 -7.64 -26.61
CA VAL A 144 23.28 -8.92 -26.41
C VAL A 144 22.10 -9.04 -27.37
N LEU A 145 21.94 -10.22 -27.97
CA LEU A 145 20.81 -10.55 -28.83
C LEU A 145 19.75 -11.28 -27.99
N VAL A 146 18.54 -10.71 -27.91
CA VAL A 146 17.40 -11.27 -27.18
C VAL A 146 16.13 -11.02 -28.00
N ASN A 147 15.24 -12.02 -28.09
CA ASN A 147 13.98 -11.94 -28.82
C ASN A 147 14.12 -11.46 -30.28
N GLY A 148 15.26 -11.75 -30.93
CA GLY A 148 15.56 -11.33 -32.30
C GLY A 148 16.02 -9.89 -32.45
N GLN A 149 16.24 -9.16 -31.35
CA GLN A 149 16.70 -7.77 -31.33
C GLN A 149 18.04 -7.64 -30.58
N SER A 150 18.90 -6.71 -31.02
CA SER A 150 20.19 -6.43 -30.38
C SER A 150 20.07 -5.25 -29.44
N TYR A 151 20.44 -5.45 -28.18
CA TYR A 151 20.42 -4.43 -27.13
C TYR A 151 21.82 -4.16 -26.60
N THR A 152 22.07 -2.92 -26.16
CA THR A 152 23.36 -2.50 -25.57
C THR A 152 23.16 -2.22 -24.08
N GLY A 153 24.00 -2.82 -23.23
CA GLY A 153 23.99 -2.61 -21.78
C GLY A 153 24.31 -1.18 -21.35
N PRO A 154 24.03 -0.81 -20.08
CA PRO A 154 23.80 -1.74 -18.97
C PRO A 154 22.33 -2.19 -18.82
N MET A 155 22.08 -3.50 -18.78
CA MET A 155 20.76 -4.08 -18.60
C MET A 155 20.81 -5.49 -17.98
N ASN A 156 19.66 -5.97 -17.50
CA ASN A 156 19.53 -7.35 -17.06
C ASN A 156 18.71 -8.14 -18.10
N VAL A 157 19.21 -9.31 -18.46
CA VAL A 157 18.51 -10.25 -19.35
C VAL A 157 18.07 -11.44 -18.50
N ILE A 158 16.76 -11.67 -18.42
CA ILE A 158 16.22 -12.85 -17.74
C ILE A 158 16.26 -14.01 -18.71
N ARG A 159 17.13 -14.97 -18.44
CA ARG A 159 17.37 -16.14 -19.30
C ARG A 159 16.39 -17.28 -19.04
N LYS A 160 15.92 -17.42 -17.78
CA LYS A 160 14.88 -18.39 -17.42
C LYS A 160 13.87 -17.78 -16.48
N ALA A 161 12.61 -17.98 -16.79
CA ALA A 161 11.48 -17.57 -15.96
C ALA A 161 10.31 -18.51 -16.15
N THR A 162 9.46 -18.61 -15.14
CA THR A 162 8.19 -19.35 -15.21
C THR A 162 7.02 -18.39 -15.17
N LEU A 163 6.14 -18.45 -16.18
CA LEU A 163 4.94 -17.61 -16.28
C LEU A 163 3.98 -17.93 -15.14
N GLY A 164 3.71 -16.95 -14.27
CA GLY A 164 2.78 -17.04 -13.17
C GLY A 164 1.35 -16.67 -13.57
N GLU A 165 1.16 -15.45 -14.07
CA GLU A 165 -0.15 -14.90 -14.43
C GLU A 165 -0.01 -13.80 -15.49
N ILE A 166 -1.13 -13.34 -16.05
CA ILE A 166 -1.20 -12.15 -16.90
C ILE A 166 -2.30 -11.24 -16.34
N SER A 167 -2.06 -9.93 -16.31
CA SER A 167 -2.99 -8.98 -15.72
C SER A 167 -3.41 -7.89 -16.69
N PHE A 168 -4.67 -7.45 -16.57
CA PHE A 168 -5.12 -6.17 -17.11
C PHE A 168 -4.59 -5.05 -16.19
N VAL A 169 -4.00 -4.02 -16.79
CA VAL A 169 -3.47 -2.85 -16.09
C VAL A 169 -3.79 -1.57 -16.85
N ASP A 170 -3.86 -0.46 -16.13
CA ASP A 170 -4.13 0.87 -16.71
C ASP A 170 -2.91 1.41 -17.44
N LEU A 171 -1.72 1.16 -16.91
CA LEU A 171 -0.44 1.63 -17.46
C LEU A 171 0.62 0.53 -17.36
N GLY A 172 1.20 0.18 -18.49
CA GLY A 172 2.26 -0.81 -18.59
C GLY A 172 3.67 -0.23 -18.51
N ALA A 173 4.65 -1.03 -18.10
CA ALA A 173 6.06 -0.62 -18.01
C ALA A 173 6.75 -0.43 -19.38
N ASP A 174 6.14 -0.88 -20.47
CA ASP A 174 6.61 -0.72 -21.85
C ASP A 174 5.71 0.28 -22.60
N GLY A 175 6.25 1.46 -22.93
CA GLY A 175 5.51 2.61 -23.45
C GLY A 175 5.02 2.53 -24.92
N LYS A 176 4.93 1.36 -25.56
CA LYS A 176 4.66 1.23 -27.00
C LYS A 176 3.43 0.41 -27.40
N THR A 177 2.53 0.07 -26.48
CA THR A 177 1.39 -0.78 -26.78
C THR A 177 0.04 -0.08 -26.54
N THR A 178 -0.93 -0.31 -27.39
CA THR A 178 -2.32 0.18 -27.28
C THR A 178 -3.26 -1.01 -27.18
N ALA A 179 -4.29 -0.93 -26.33
CA ALA A 179 -5.32 -1.92 -26.22
C ALA A 179 -6.63 -1.42 -26.85
N SER A 180 -7.26 -2.20 -27.73
CA SER A 180 -8.60 -1.91 -28.22
C SER A 180 -9.55 -3.06 -27.93
N LEU A 181 -10.75 -2.70 -27.50
CA LEU A 181 -11.88 -3.59 -27.31
C LEU A 181 -12.87 -3.38 -28.46
N ALA A 182 -13.19 -4.40 -29.22
CA ALA A 182 -14.23 -4.34 -30.23
C ALA A 182 -15.54 -4.94 -29.69
N ALA A 183 -16.54 -4.07 -29.47
CA ALA A 183 -17.93 -4.49 -29.43
C ALA A 183 -18.48 -4.32 -30.85
N GLN A 184 -18.62 -5.38 -31.63
CA GLN A 184 -19.21 -5.29 -32.97
C GLN A 184 -20.73 -5.38 -32.91
N ASN A 185 -21.37 -4.31 -33.42
CA ASN A 185 -22.64 -4.44 -34.14
C ASN A 185 -22.30 -4.70 -35.62
N GLY A 186 -22.89 -5.76 -36.16
CA GLY A 186 -22.53 -6.35 -37.43
C GLY A 186 -22.55 -5.42 -38.65
N GLY A 187 -21.61 -5.64 -39.55
CA GLY A 187 -21.52 -5.05 -40.88
C GLY A 187 -20.18 -5.34 -41.54
N SER A 188 -20.15 -6.34 -42.40
CA SER A 188 -19.08 -6.81 -43.28
C SER A 188 -18.46 -5.71 -44.13
N SER A 189 -17.12 -5.60 -44.19
CA SER A 189 -16.37 -5.60 -45.47
C SER A 189 -14.86 -5.44 -45.27
N THR A 190 -14.11 -6.14 -46.07
CA THR A 190 -12.69 -6.43 -46.22
C THR A 190 -11.79 -5.19 -46.51
N PRO A 191 -10.46 -5.30 -46.34
CA PRO A 191 -9.55 -4.15 -46.28
C PRO A 191 -8.94 -3.78 -47.62
N GLU A 192 -8.69 -2.49 -47.85
CA GLU A 192 -7.71 -2.06 -48.84
C GLU A 192 -6.95 -0.79 -48.39
N SER A 193 -5.72 -0.74 -48.88
CA SER A 193 -4.57 0.06 -48.51
C SER A 193 -4.70 1.58 -48.68
N ALA A 194 -3.94 2.28 -47.84
CA ALA A 194 -3.26 3.57 -47.98
C ALA A 194 -3.43 4.44 -49.24
N VAL A 195 -3.63 5.77 -49.02
CA VAL A 195 -2.85 6.89 -49.54
C VAL A 195 -3.43 8.23 -49.05
N THR A 196 -2.57 9.14 -48.70
CA THR A 196 -2.77 10.50 -48.14
C THR A 196 -3.17 11.55 -49.21
N PRO A 197 -3.47 12.81 -48.83
CA PRO A 197 -4.66 13.57 -49.25
C PRO A 197 -4.39 14.54 -50.44
N PRO A 198 -5.33 15.29 -50.94
CA PRO A 198 -5.54 16.65 -50.48
C PRO A 198 -6.97 17.24 -50.56
N ASN A 199 -7.18 18.19 -49.71
CA ASN A 199 -8.07 19.37 -49.74
C ASN A 199 -8.93 19.58 -50.97
N THR A 200 -10.25 19.74 -50.78
CA THR A 200 -11.07 20.74 -51.50
C THR A 200 -12.43 20.94 -50.83
N GLU A 201 -12.83 22.16 -50.74
CA GLU A 201 -14.07 22.69 -50.17
C GLU A 201 -15.34 22.42 -51.00
N PRO A 202 -16.52 22.85 -50.53
CA PRO A 202 -17.77 22.14 -50.66
C PRO A 202 -18.63 22.66 -51.84
N SER A 203 -19.45 21.78 -52.34
CA SER A 203 -20.50 22.20 -53.28
C SER A 203 -21.88 22.02 -52.67
N MET A 204 -22.62 23.11 -52.68
CA MET A 204 -24.03 23.20 -52.31
C MET A 204 -24.91 22.34 -53.19
N THR A 205 -25.94 21.73 -52.58
CA THR A 205 -27.13 21.30 -53.35
C THR A 205 -28.38 21.88 -52.70
N LEU A 206 -29.04 22.67 -53.51
CA LEU A 206 -30.31 23.35 -53.24
C LEU A 206 -31.48 22.38 -53.27
N THR A 207 -32.43 22.56 -52.38
CA THR A 207 -33.81 22.09 -52.57
C THR A 207 -34.79 23.26 -52.41
N PRO A 208 -35.84 23.30 -53.23
CA PRO A 208 -36.61 24.53 -53.44
C PRO A 208 -37.91 24.59 -52.61
N PRO A 209 -38.78 25.58 -52.82
CA PRO A 209 -39.15 26.55 -51.84
C PRO A 209 -40.58 26.36 -51.31
N VAL A 210 -40.86 26.90 -50.12
CA VAL A 210 -42.24 27.22 -49.71
C VAL A 210 -42.38 28.73 -49.66
N THR A 211 -43.34 29.16 -50.41
CA THR A 211 -43.80 30.50 -50.69
C THR A 211 -44.18 31.32 -49.48
N GLY A 212 -43.79 32.55 -49.49
CA GLY A 212 -44.63 33.70 -49.11
C GLY A 212 -44.31 34.45 -47.84
N SER A 213 -43.50 35.47 -47.96
CA SER A 213 -43.76 36.83 -47.51
C SER A 213 -42.59 37.72 -47.94
N THR A 214 -42.85 38.74 -48.65
CA THR A 214 -41.96 39.76 -49.12
C THR A 214 -41.25 40.42 -47.94
N PRO A 215 -39.88 40.48 -47.88
CA PRO A 215 -39.19 41.33 -46.90
C PRO A 215 -39.33 42.76 -47.36
N GLY A 216 -39.97 43.60 -46.54
CA GLY A 216 -39.88 45.03 -46.70
C GLY A 216 -38.43 45.45 -46.69
N THR A 217 -38.00 46.21 -47.64
CA THR A 217 -36.71 46.87 -47.74
C THR A 217 -36.50 47.73 -46.50
N LEU A 218 -35.68 47.26 -45.55
CA LEU A 218 -35.28 48.07 -44.38
C LEU A 218 -34.67 49.38 -44.88
N THR A 219 -35.17 50.47 -44.34
CA THR A 219 -34.60 51.78 -44.65
C THR A 219 -33.16 51.87 -44.12
N THR A 220 -32.35 52.70 -44.73
CA THR A 220 -30.94 52.87 -44.32
C THR A 220 -30.82 53.32 -42.85
N GLU A 221 -31.83 54.00 -42.32
CA GLU A 221 -31.92 54.39 -40.90
C GLU A 221 -32.19 53.21 -39.98
N GLU A 222 -33.06 52.28 -40.37
CA GLU A 222 -33.37 51.08 -39.58
C GLU A 222 -32.14 50.14 -39.53
N VAL A 223 -31.41 49.99 -40.63
CA VAL A 223 -30.15 49.22 -40.67
C VAL A 223 -29.09 49.84 -39.76
N ARG A 224 -28.97 51.16 -39.75
CA ARG A 224 -28.05 51.86 -38.82
C ARG A 224 -28.45 51.73 -37.38
N ALA A 225 -29.76 51.82 -37.09
CA ALA A 225 -30.30 51.64 -35.72
C ALA A 225 -30.07 50.22 -35.20
N GLN A 226 -30.27 49.19 -36.03
CA GLN A 226 -29.94 47.78 -35.70
C GLN A 226 -28.44 47.56 -35.49
N ALA A 227 -27.61 48.14 -36.33
CA ALA A 227 -26.14 48.06 -36.18
C ALA A 227 -25.66 48.72 -34.88
N LEU A 228 -26.25 49.86 -34.52
CA LEU A 228 -25.96 50.57 -33.26
C LEU A 228 -26.43 49.75 -32.05
N ALA A 229 -27.65 49.20 -32.10
CA ALA A 229 -28.19 48.33 -31.03
C ALA A 229 -27.31 47.11 -30.82
N GLU A 230 -26.87 46.43 -31.90
CA GLU A 230 -25.95 45.27 -31.83
C GLU A 230 -24.57 45.64 -31.28
N THR A 231 -24.01 46.78 -31.68
CA THR A 231 -22.74 47.27 -31.14
C THR A 231 -22.84 47.57 -29.64
N ASN A 232 -23.95 48.15 -29.21
CA ASN A 232 -24.21 48.39 -27.80
C ASN A 232 -24.36 47.06 -27.03
N ARG A 233 -25.07 46.07 -27.59
CA ARG A 233 -25.18 44.73 -27.01
C ARG A 233 -23.83 44.07 -26.83
N ILE A 234 -23.03 44.02 -27.88
CA ILE A 234 -21.66 43.45 -27.85
C ILE A 234 -20.80 44.15 -26.78
N THR A 235 -20.85 45.45 -26.71
CA THR A 235 -20.09 46.23 -25.73
C THR A 235 -20.55 45.91 -24.29
N ALA A 236 -21.84 45.74 -24.07
CA ALA A 236 -22.38 45.35 -22.78
C ALA A 236 -22.01 43.91 -22.40
N VAL A 237 -22.02 42.96 -23.36
CA VAL A 237 -21.56 41.58 -23.17
C VAL A 237 -20.09 41.54 -22.76
N ARG A 238 -19.22 42.29 -23.48
CA ARG A 238 -17.80 42.40 -23.13
C ARG A 238 -17.57 42.95 -21.73
N ARG A 239 -18.38 43.95 -21.34
CA ARG A 239 -18.32 44.54 -19.99
C ARG A 239 -18.75 43.58 -18.90
N LEU A 240 -19.75 42.75 -19.15
CA LEU A 240 -20.21 41.69 -18.24
C LEU A 240 -19.18 40.57 -18.08
N CYS A 241 -18.55 40.12 -19.16
CA CYS A 241 -17.54 39.07 -19.13
C CYS A 241 -16.20 39.55 -18.54
N ALA A 242 -15.90 40.84 -18.56
CA ALA A 242 -14.73 41.51 -17.95
C ALA A 242 -13.38 40.77 -18.19
N GLY A 243 -13.22 40.10 -19.33
CA GLY A 243 -12.04 39.32 -19.70
C GLY A 243 -11.84 37.99 -18.96
N ARG A 244 -12.77 37.59 -18.11
CA ARG A 244 -12.65 36.35 -17.30
C ARG A 244 -13.40 35.13 -17.88
N HIS A 245 -14.32 35.35 -18.83
CA HIS A 245 -15.16 34.33 -19.44
C HIS A 245 -15.17 34.47 -20.97
N SER A 246 -13.99 34.31 -21.58
CA SER A 246 -13.77 34.47 -23.03
C SER A 246 -14.66 33.61 -23.92
N ASP A 247 -14.92 32.35 -23.45
CA ASP A 247 -15.73 31.40 -24.21
C ASP A 247 -17.22 31.79 -24.20
N ILE A 248 -17.73 32.26 -23.05
CA ILE A 248 -19.10 32.76 -22.91
C ILE A 248 -19.26 34.07 -23.71
N GLU A 249 -18.25 34.94 -23.69
CA GLU A 249 -18.23 36.17 -24.50
C GLU A 249 -18.34 35.84 -25.99
N ALA A 250 -17.47 34.93 -26.48
CA ALA A 250 -17.46 34.54 -27.89
C ALA A 250 -18.79 33.91 -28.32
N GLN A 251 -19.35 33.02 -27.47
CA GLN A 251 -20.61 32.35 -27.75
C GLN A 251 -21.81 33.31 -27.68
N SER A 252 -21.87 34.19 -26.69
CA SER A 252 -22.91 35.20 -26.54
C SER A 252 -22.95 36.17 -27.72
N ILE A 253 -21.77 36.59 -28.25
CA ILE A 253 -21.67 37.43 -29.42
C ILE A 253 -22.11 36.70 -30.68
N ARG A 254 -21.68 35.46 -30.87
CA ARG A 254 -21.99 34.62 -32.05
C ARG A 254 -23.50 34.30 -32.13
N ASP A 255 -24.08 33.86 -31.00
CA ASP A 255 -25.44 33.35 -30.93
C ASP A 255 -26.47 34.45 -30.64
N GLY A 256 -26.05 35.73 -30.52
CA GLY A 256 -26.97 36.85 -30.30
C GLY A 256 -27.67 36.85 -28.96
N TRP A 257 -27.04 36.33 -27.87
CA TRP A 257 -27.68 36.28 -26.57
C TRP A 257 -27.94 37.66 -26.00
N ASP A 258 -29.04 37.77 -25.25
CA ASP A 258 -29.33 38.97 -24.46
C ASP A 258 -28.44 39.06 -23.20
N LEU A 259 -28.46 40.18 -22.54
CA LEU A 259 -27.64 40.42 -21.35
C LEU A 259 -28.03 39.52 -20.19
N GLN A 260 -29.32 39.22 -20.02
CA GLN A 260 -29.82 38.38 -18.93
C GLN A 260 -29.34 36.93 -19.11
N ARG A 261 -29.38 36.42 -20.31
CA ARG A 261 -28.87 35.07 -20.64
C ARG A 261 -27.36 34.99 -20.46
N THR A 262 -26.65 36.03 -20.91
CA THR A 262 -25.18 36.09 -20.74
C THR A 262 -24.79 36.13 -19.25
N GLU A 263 -25.50 36.95 -18.44
CA GLU A 263 -25.30 37.01 -16.99
C GLU A 263 -25.62 35.68 -16.30
N LEU A 264 -26.69 35.00 -16.72
CA LEU A 264 -27.04 33.68 -16.20
C LEU A 264 -25.97 32.65 -16.48
N GLU A 265 -25.38 32.65 -17.69
CA GLU A 265 -24.29 31.72 -18.04
C GLU A 265 -22.98 32.06 -17.32
N ILE A 266 -22.66 33.34 -17.13
CA ILE A 266 -21.56 33.77 -16.26
C ILE A 266 -21.78 33.31 -14.82
N LEU A 267 -22.99 33.48 -14.26
CA LEU A 267 -23.32 32.98 -12.93
C LEU A 267 -23.26 31.47 -12.83
N ARG A 268 -23.63 30.74 -13.89
CA ARG A 268 -23.49 29.28 -13.95
C ARG A 268 -22.03 28.84 -14.01
N ALA A 269 -21.22 29.55 -14.80
CA ALA A 269 -19.78 29.28 -14.91
C ALA A 269 -18.99 29.69 -13.65
N SER A 270 -19.46 30.73 -12.94
CA SER A 270 -18.90 31.20 -11.68
C SER A 270 -19.33 30.40 -10.47
N ARG A 271 -20.30 29.46 -10.61
CA ARG A 271 -20.62 28.53 -9.53
C ARG A 271 -19.37 27.70 -9.24
N PRO A 272 -18.99 27.58 -7.95
CA PRO A 272 -18.05 26.53 -7.56
C PRO A 272 -18.59 25.22 -8.12
N ARG A 273 -17.86 24.59 -9.04
CA ARG A 273 -18.26 23.28 -9.57
C ARG A 273 -18.32 22.33 -8.39
N ALA A 274 -19.48 21.76 -8.13
CA ALA A 274 -19.57 20.59 -7.27
C ALA A 274 -18.60 19.54 -7.84
N LEU A 275 -17.80 18.94 -7.00
CA LEU A 275 -16.77 17.94 -7.36
C LEU A 275 -17.31 16.72 -8.13
N GLY A 276 -18.63 16.59 -8.32
CA GLY A 276 -19.27 15.51 -9.05
C GLY A 276 -19.32 15.64 -10.58
N ALA A 277 -18.72 16.66 -11.19
CA ALA A 277 -18.95 16.95 -12.61
C ALA A 277 -17.69 17.28 -13.41
N SER A 278 -16.60 16.52 -13.28
CA SER A 278 -15.57 16.50 -14.33
C SER A 278 -14.68 15.27 -14.26
N PRO A 279 -14.80 14.36 -15.22
CA PRO A 279 -13.81 13.29 -15.44
C PRO A 279 -12.62 13.78 -16.29
N ALA A 280 -12.37 15.10 -16.42
CA ALA A 280 -11.38 15.59 -17.36
C ALA A 280 -9.92 15.47 -16.90
N ASP A 281 -9.63 15.28 -15.60
CA ASP A 281 -8.24 15.28 -15.10
C ASP A 281 -7.79 14.01 -14.37
N GLY A 282 -8.61 12.95 -14.31
CA GLY A 282 -8.21 11.67 -13.70
C GLY A 282 -7.95 11.71 -12.18
N LEU A 283 -8.19 12.85 -11.53
CA LEU A 283 -8.02 13.02 -10.09
C LEU A 283 -9.28 12.55 -9.35
N SER A 284 -9.13 11.58 -8.46
CA SER A 284 -10.21 11.17 -7.58
C SER A 284 -10.53 12.28 -6.59
N THR A 285 -11.77 12.78 -6.64
CA THR A 285 -12.29 13.76 -5.68
C THR A 285 -12.10 13.32 -4.24
N GLN A 286 -12.32 12.04 -3.97
CA GLN A 286 -12.13 11.44 -2.66
C GLN A 286 -10.69 11.58 -2.17
N ARG A 287 -9.70 11.23 -3.00
CA ARG A 287 -8.28 11.36 -2.66
C ARG A 287 -7.85 12.79 -2.40
N MET A 288 -8.39 13.73 -3.17
CA MET A 288 -8.10 15.15 -2.98
C MET A 288 -8.67 15.68 -1.65
N LEU A 289 -9.86 15.26 -1.27
CA LEU A 289 -10.46 15.61 0.04
C LEU A 289 -9.67 14.98 1.20
N GLU A 290 -9.26 13.72 1.06
CA GLU A 290 -8.38 13.06 2.04
C GLU A 290 -7.07 13.83 2.20
N ALA A 291 -6.40 14.19 1.09
CA ALA A 291 -5.16 14.97 1.10
C ALA A 291 -5.36 16.34 1.78
N ALA A 292 -6.44 17.04 1.47
CA ALA A 292 -6.78 18.32 2.09
C ALA A 292 -6.97 18.21 3.61
N CYS A 293 -7.65 17.14 4.09
CA CYS A 293 -7.77 16.85 5.52
C CYS A 293 -6.41 16.63 6.18
N MET A 294 -5.51 15.87 5.52
CA MET A 294 -4.18 15.58 6.03
C MET A 294 -3.30 16.83 6.08
N MET A 295 -3.37 17.69 5.07
CA MET A 295 -2.65 18.97 5.02
C MET A 295 -3.12 19.89 6.14
N THR A 296 -4.43 20.02 6.34
CA THR A 296 -5.03 20.83 7.40
C THR A 296 -4.58 20.37 8.79
N ALA A 297 -4.52 19.04 8.97
CA ALA A 297 -4.11 18.44 10.24
C ALA A 297 -2.59 18.34 10.41
N LYS A 298 -1.79 18.83 9.44
CA LYS A 298 -0.33 18.87 9.46
C LYS A 298 0.31 17.50 9.71
N LEU A 299 -0.19 16.46 9.04
CA LEU A 299 0.46 15.15 9.05
C LEU A 299 1.80 15.27 8.32
N GLY A 300 2.87 14.69 8.88
CA GLY A 300 4.17 14.62 8.22
C GLY A 300 4.15 13.66 7.02
N ASP A 301 5.13 13.81 6.12
CA ASP A 301 5.41 12.87 5.02
C ASP A 301 4.22 12.61 4.07
N LEU A 302 3.44 13.65 3.73
CA LEU A 302 2.27 13.55 2.84
C LEU A 302 2.63 13.00 1.44
N GLU A 303 3.82 13.30 0.97
CA GLU A 303 4.36 12.85 -0.32
C GLU A 303 4.51 11.32 -0.43
N ARG A 304 4.53 10.61 0.71
CA ARG A 304 4.53 9.14 0.73
C ARG A 304 3.15 8.52 0.48
N HIS A 305 2.11 9.31 0.68
CA HIS A 305 0.71 8.83 0.65
C HIS A 305 -0.05 9.32 -0.57
N TYR A 306 0.34 10.47 -1.12
CA TYR A 306 -0.35 11.13 -2.22
C TYR A 306 0.64 11.59 -3.27
N ASP A 307 0.22 11.53 -4.52
CA ASP A 307 0.96 12.07 -5.65
C ASP A 307 0.95 13.62 -5.64
N GLU A 308 1.96 14.22 -6.24
CA GLU A 308 2.17 15.67 -6.28
C GLU A 308 0.95 16.42 -6.84
N ARG A 309 0.33 15.89 -7.91
CA ARG A 309 -0.88 16.45 -8.51
C ARG A 309 -2.07 16.53 -7.54
N THR A 310 -2.27 15.48 -6.75
CA THR A 310 -3.33 15.43 -5.73
C THR A 310 -3.07 16.46 -4.63
N LEU A 311 -1.81 16.59 -4.20
CA LEU A 311 -1.41 17.58 -3.19
C LEU A 311 -1.54 19.01 -3.71
N GLU A 312 -1.13 19.30 -4.95
CA GLU A 312 -1.29 20.59 -5.59
C GLU A 312 -2.77 20.98 -5.73
N ALA A 313 -3.60 20.05 -6.23
CA ALA A 313 -5.04 20.28 -6.37
C ALA A 313 -5.73 20.54 -5.02
N ALA A 314 -5.34 19.80 -3.97
CA ALA A 314 -5.83 20.01 -2.62
C ALA A 314 -5.38 21.38 -2.06
N GLN A 315 -4.13 21.76 -2.30
CA GLN A 315 -3.57 23.04 -1.87
C GLN A 315 -4.22 24.21 -2.60
N GLU A 316 -4.40 24.12 -3.91
CA GLU A 316 -5.02 25.18 -4.72
C GLU A 316 -6.47 25.42 -4.30
N ARG A 317 -7.23 24.34 -4.06
CA ARG A 317 -8.64 24.43 -3.73
C ARG A 317 -8.91 24.85 -2.30
N PHE A 318 -8.23 24.24 -1.33
CA PHE A 318 -8.50 24.42 0.11
C PHE A 318 -7.44 25.28 0.82
N ARG A 319 -6.35 25.63 0.15
CA ARG A 319 -5.25 26.48 0.66
C ARG A 319 -4.69 25.98 2.00
N GLY A 320 -4.69 24.67 2.20
CA GLY A 320 -4.22 24.03 3.43
C GLY A 320 -5.12 24.21 4.66
N SER A 321 -6.36 24.61 4.46
CA SER A 321 -7.36 24.78 5.52
C SER A 321 -8.71 24.29 5.04
N LEU A 322 -9.07 23.07 5.44
CA LEU A 322 -10.38 22.46 5.18
C LEU A 322 -11.07 22.26 6.52
N SER A 323 -12.27 22.83 6.68
CA SER A 323 -13.08 22.64 7.87
C SER A 323 -13.91 21.35 7.78
N LEU A 324 -14.36 20.84 8.93
CA LEU A 324 -15.23 19.65 8.97
C LEU A 324 -16.55 19.89 8.24
N GLN A 325 -17.14 21.07 8.43
CA GLN A 325 -18.38 21.43 7.73
C GLN A 325 -18.18 21.55 6.23
N GLU A 326 -17.06 22.09 5.79
CA GLU A 326 -16.70 22.19 4.38
C GLU A 326 -16.50 20.81 3.76
N LEU A 327 -15.80 19.90 4.45
CA LEU A 327 -15.64 18.50 4.03
C LEU A 327 -17.01 17.81 3.85
N LEU A 328 -17.90 17.97 4.82
CA LEU A 328 -19.24 17.38 4.77
C LEU A 328 -20.11 17.99 3.67
N LEU A 329 -20.00 19.31 3.43
CA LEU A 329 -20.69 19.99 2.34
C LEU A 329 -20.17 19.53 0.97
N GLU A 330 -18.87 19.42 0.79
CA GLU A 330 -18.26 18.94 -0.46
C GLU A 330 -18.73 17.52 -0.78
N ALA A 331 -18.75 16.63 0.21
CA ALA A 331 -19.26 15.29 0.06
C ALA A 331 -20.78 15.28 -0.24
N ALA A 332 -21.56 16.09 0.45
CA ALA A 332 -23.00 16.20 0.22
C ALA A 332 -23.30 16.73 -1.20
N TRP A 333 -22.56 17.74 -1.67
CA TRP A 333 -22.70 18.25 -3.04
C TRP A 333 -22.34 17.21 -4.09
N ALA A 334 -21.28 16.44 -3.87
CA ALA A 334 -20.92 15.34 -4.74
C ALA A 334 -22.02 14.26 -4.80
N ASN A 335 -22.77 14.09 -3.71
CA ASN A 335 -23.87 13.14 -3.58
C ASN A 335 -25.26 13.77 -3.92
N GLY A 336 -25.28 14.95 -4.57
CA GLY A 336 -26.51 15.56 -5.11
C GLY A 336 -27.22 16.54 -4.20
N TYR A 337 -26.62 16.98 -3.10
CA TYR A 337 -27.16 18.05 -2.27
C TYR A 337 -27.12 19.39 -3.02
N THR A 338 -28.24 20.09 -3.05
CA THR A 338 -28.40 21.36 -3.80
C THR A 338 -28.31 22.63 -2.91
N GLY A 339 -28.28 22.46 -1.60
CA GLY A 339 -28.17 23.58 -0.63
C GLY A 339 -26.74 24.18 -0.65
N ARG A 340 -26.64 25.45 -0.18
CA ARG A 340 -25.39 26.24 -0.25
C ARG A 340 -24.62 26.32 1.06
N ASN A 341 -25.18 25.86 2.15
CA ASN A 341 -24.58 26.02 3.48
C ASN A 341 -24.98 24.89 4.42
N PHE A 342 -24.31 24.82 5.57
CA PHE A 342 -24.51 23.81 6.61
C PHE A 342 -25.68 24.08 7.55
N ARG A 343 -26.59 25.06 7.26
CA ARG A 343 -27.68 25.44 8.17
C ARG A 343 -28.65 24.30 8.45
N ASP A 344 -28.96 23.48 7.45
CA ASP A 344 -29.71 22.25 7.63
C ASP A 344 -28.74 21.06 7.79
N SER A 345 -28.08 21.00 8.94
CA SER A 345 -27.07 19.98 9.24
C SER A 345 -27.60 18.55 9.09
N ARG A 346 -28.88 18.30 9.40
CA ARG A 346 -29.48 16.96 9.27
C ARG A 346 -29.57 16.53 7.81
N THR A 347 -30.00 17.42 6.93
CA THR A 347 -30.06 17.10 5.50
C THR A 347 -28.68 16.99 4.89
N VAL A 348 -27.73 17.86 5.25
CA VAL A 348 -26.34 17.76 4.79
C VAL A 348 -25.72 16.43 5.22
N LEU A 349 -25.83 16.05 6.49
CA LEU A 349 -25.32 14.77 6.99
C LEU A 349 -25.97 13.57 6.27
N ARG A 350 -27.28 13.62 6.02
CA ARG A 350 -27.96 12.55 5.27
C ARG A 350 -27.43 12.39 3.85
N TYR A 351 -27.11 13.47 3.14
CA TYR A 351 -26.51 13.40 1.81
C TYR A 351 -25.02 13.05 1.87
N ALA A 352 -24.28 13.53 2.87
CA ALA A 352 -22.87 13.22 3.02
C ALA A 352 -22.62 11.75 3.35
N PHE A 353 -23.43 11.17 4.27
CA PHE A 353 -23.35 9.76 4.67
C PHE A 353 -24.36 8.86 3.97
N GLY A 354 -25.33 9.43 3.24
CA GLY A 354 -26.44 8.68 2.67
C GLY A 354 -25.97 7.74 1.56
N HIS A 355 -26.14 6.46 1.79
CA HIS A 355 -26.27 5.48 0.73
C HIS A 355 -27.58 5.80 0.00
N GLY A 356 -27.50 6.46 -1.15
CA GLY A 356 -28.65 6.79 -1.96
C GLY A 356 -29.45 5.54 -2.28
N ILE A 357 -30.64 5.42 -1.70
CA ILE A 357 -31.61 4.34 -1.94
C ILE A 357 -32.21 4.43 -3.35
N GLU A 358 -31.90 5.47 -4.11
CA GLU A 358 -32.36 5.63 -5.49
C GLU A 358 -31.14 5.78 -6.43
N ALA A 359 -30.84 4.71 -7.13
CA ALA A 359 -30.13 4.59 -8.40
C ALA A 359 -29.36 5.83 -8.88
N GLY A 360 -28.27 6.17 -8.19
CA GLY A 360 -27.36 7.21 -8.62
C GLY A 360 -26.06 7.03 -7.86
N TRP A 361 -24.99 6.82 -8.58
CA TRP A 361 -23.64 6.59 -8.10
C TRP A 361 -23.24 7.64 -7.05
N SER A 362 -23.03 7.22 -5.82
CA SER A 362 -22.34 8.05 -4.83
C SER A 362 -20.90 8.22 -5.30
N THR A 363 -20.54 9.43 -5.72
CA THR A 363 -19.19 9.72 -6.24
C THR A 363 -18.17 9.95 -5.12
N VAL A 364 -18.63 10.18 -3.89
CA VAL A 364 -17.80 10.42 -2.72
C VAL A 364 -18.37 9.71 -1.49
N ASP A 365 -17.61 8.75 -0.97
CA ASP A 365 -17.91 8.08 0.28
C ASP A 365 -17.22 8.82 1.45
N ILE A 366 -17.98 9.60 2.20
CA ILE A 366 -17.45 10.33 3.36
C ILE A 366 -17.03 9.38 4.47
N GLY A 367 -17.72 8.25 4.65
CA GLY A 367 -17.34 7.23 5.62
C GLY A 367 -15.97 6.65 5.31
N GLY A 368 -15.72 6.34 4.04
CA GLY A 368 -14.41 5.90 3.56
C GLY A 368 -13.33 6.98 3.71
N ILE A 369 -13.62 8.25 3.39
CA ILE A 369 -12.68 9.37 3.60
C ILE A 369 -12.31 9.49 5.08
N LEU A 370 -13.32 9.57 5.95
CA LEU A 370 -13.09 9.70 7.40
C LEU A 370 -12.33 8.49 7.96
N SER A 371 -12.64 7.29 7.49
CA SER A 371 -11.95 6.06 7.89
C SER A 371 -10.49 6.07 7.43
N ASN A 372 -10.21 6.45 6.18
CA ASN A 372 -8.85 6.54 5.64
C ASN A 372 -8.01 7.61 6.36
N VAL A 373 -8.60 8.78 6.62
CA VAL A 373 -7.98 9.85 7.41
C VAL A 373 -7.70 9.35 8.82
N ALA A 374 -8.71 8.77 9.48
CA ALA A 374 -8.59 8.25 10.83
C ALA A 374 -7.54 7.15 10.94
N ASN A 375 -7.44 6.23 9.97
CA ASN A 375 -6.42 5.18 9.95
C ASN A 375 -4.99 5.73 9.90
N LYS A 376 -4.75 6.80 9.13
CA LYS A 376 -3.40 7.41 9.06
C LYS A 376 -2.99 8.05 10.38
N PHE A 377 -3.93 8.76 11.06
CA PHE A 377 -3.66 9.30 12.39
C PHE A 377 -3.59 8.24 13.48
N LEU A 378 -4.32 7.15 13.34
CA LEU A 378 -4.21 5.98 14.19
C LEU A 378 -2.79 5.39 14.13
N LEU A 379 -2.26 5.19 12.91
CA LEU A 379 -0.91 4.69 12.70
C LEU A 379 0.15 5.65 13.24
N ASP A 380 0.02 6.96 13.00
CA ASP A 380 0.90 7.98 13.58
C ASP A 380 0.92 7.88 15.12
N GLY A 381 -0.25 7.77 15.75
CA GLY A 381 -0.38 7.54 17.18
C GLY A 381 0.25 6.23 17.65
N PHE A 382 0.05 5.14 16.92
CA PHE A 382 0.58 3.81 17.23
C PHE A 382 2.12 3.79 17.18
N PHE A 383 2.71 4.35 16.14
CA PHE A 383 4.17 4.42 15.99
C PHE A 383 4.84 5.47 16.89
N SER A 384 4.07 6.35 17.53
CA SER A 384 4.61 7.32 18.51
C SER A 384 5.09 6.68 19.82
N VAL A 385 4.75 5.41 20.06
CA VAL A 385 5.11 4.65 21.26
C VAL A 385 6.35 3.81 20.99
N GLU A 386 7.17 3.59 22.03
CA GLU A 386 8.33 2.70 21.99
C GLU A 386 7.93 1.30 21.48
N GLN A 387 8.67 0.76 20.50
CA GLN A 387 8.41 -0.54 19.90
C GLN A 387 9.61 -1.51 20.00
N VAL A 388 10.39 -1.42 21.08
CA VAL A 388 11.56 -2.29 21.32
C VAL A 388 11.17 -3.76 21.32
N TRP A 389 9.94 -4.08 21.71
CA TRP A 389 9.43 -5.45 21.68
C TRP A 389 9.56 -6.13 20.31
N ARG A 390 9.41 -5.36 19.21
CA ARG A 390 9.56 -5.89 17.83
C ARG A 390 10.96 -6.44 17.55
N ASN A 391 11.97 -5.86 18.18
CA ASN A 391 13.36 -6.23 17.94
C ASN A 391 13.78 -7.49 18.69
N ILE A 392 12.96 -7.94 19.66
CA ILE A 392 13.31 -9.03 20.59
C ILE A 392 12.31 -10.19 20.57
N CYS A 393 11.26 -10.12 19.74
CA CYS A 393 10.24 -11.17 19.63
C CYS A 393 10.14 -11.75 18.22
N ALA A 394 9.66 -12.97 18.12
CA ALA A 394 9.16 -13.50 16.85
C ALA A 394 7.73 -13.00 16.60
N VAL A 395 7.40 -12.76 15.34
CA VAL A 395 6.05 -12.39 14.91
C VAL A 395 5.41 -13.56 14.18
N ARG A 396 4.20 -13.91 14.61
CA ARG A 396 3.41 -15.00 14.02
C ARG A 396 2.10 -14.46 13.44
N ASN A 397 1.72 -14.98 12.30
CA ASN A 397 0.37 -14.78 11.75
C ASN A 397 -0.54 -15.94 12.18
N VAL A 398 -1.72 -15.62 12.73
CA VAL A 398 -2.76 -16.58 13.10
C VAL A 398 -4.06 -16.21 12.37
N SER A 399 -4.84 -17.23 12.00
CA SER A 399 -6.07 -17.04 11.22
C SER A 399 -7.35 -17.05 12.06
N ASP A 400 -7.25 -17.45 13.33
CA ASP A 400 -8.37 -17.52 14.26
C ASP A 400 -7.93 -17.22 15.71
N PHE A 401 -8.90 -17.16 16.63
CA PHE A 401 -8.69 -16.93 18.06
C PHE A 401 -8.47 -18.21 18.86
N LYS A 402 -8.23 -19.34 18.20
CA LYS A 402 -7.90 -20.57 18.89
C LYS A 402 -6.44 -20.59 19.32
N THR A 403 -6.15 -21.38 20.32
CA THR A 403 -4.77 -21.62 20.74
C THR A 403 -4.00 -22.30 19.62
N VAL A 404 -2.98 -21.62 19.12
CA VAL A 404 -2.04 -22.16 18.15
C VAL A 404 -0.88 -22.76 18.90
N THR A 405 -0.58 -24.03 18.64
CA THR A 405 0.53 -24.75 19.25
C THR A 405 1.68 -24.84 18.27
N SER A 406 2.84 -24.35 18.68
CA SER A 406 4.11 -24.55 17.98
C SER A 406 4.74 -25.82 18.51
N TYR A 407 5.29 -26.61 17.62
CA TYR A 407 6.03 -27.80 17.95
C TYR A 407 7.49 -27.58 17.63
N ARG A 408 8.35 -27.77 18.63
CA ARG A 408 9.76 -27.99 18.37
C ARG A 408 10.00 -29.51 18.34
N LEU A 409 10.53 -29.97 17.24
CA LEU A 409 10.97 -31.37 17.14
C LEU A 409 12.24 -31.51 17.98
N ILE A 410 12.16 -32.22 19.07
CA ILE A 410 13.32 -32.68 19.83
C ILE A 410 13.52 -34.12 19.43
N GLY A 411 14.60 -34.41 18.78
CA GLY A 411 14.89 -35.76 18.35
C GLY A 411 16.38 -36.01 18.32
N LYS A 412 16.75 -37.25 18.16
CA LYS A 412 18.12 -37.60 17.81
C LYS A 412 18.36 -37.13 16.36
N ASP A 413 18.77 -35.89 16.20
CA ASP A 413 19.12 -35.30 14.89
C ASP A 413 20.44 -35.83 14.34
N GLN A 414 21.16 -36.68 15.09
CA GLN A 414 22.40 -37.25 14.68
C GLN A 414 22.20 -38.61 14.00
N TYR A 415 22.87 -38.76 12.88
CA TYR A 415 22.99 -40.08 12.24
C TYR A 415 23.76 -41.04 13.15
N GLU A 416 23.23 -42.24 13.33
CA GLU A 416 23.90 -43.33 14.01
C GLU A 416 24.82 -44.06 13.01
N LEU A 417 25.93 -44.56 13.49
CA LEU A 417 26.81 -45.39 12.69
C LEU A 417 26.10 -46.68 12.29
N VAL A 418 25.90 -46.87 10.99
CA VAL A 418 25.33 -48.11 10.46
C VAL A 418 26.46 -49.03 10.07
N ALA A 419 26.53 -50.23 10.69
CA ALA A 419 27.51 -51.21 10.30
C ALA A 419 27.28 -51.71 8.86
N PRO A 420 28.30 -52.17 8.13
CA PRO A 420 28.10 -52.72 6.79
C PRO A 420 27.04 -53.83 6.81
N GLY A 421 25.94 -53.64 6.08
CA GLY A 421 24.80 -54.58 6.09
C GLY A 421 23.80 -54.38 7.25
N GLY A 422 24.00 -53.33 8.06
CA GLY A 422 23.09 -53.00 9.17
C GLY A 422 21.86 -52.21 8.74
N GLU A 423 20.79 -52.28 9.54
CA GLU A 423 19.54 -51.59 9.34
C GLU A 423 19.62 -50.14 9.87
N ILE A 424 19.10 -49.18 9.12
CA ILE A 424 18.95 -47.79 9.59
C ILE A 424 17.79 -47.74 10.58
N LYS A 425 18.08 -47.37 11.82
CA LYS A 425 17.07 -47.28 12.89
C LYS A 425 16.24 -45.99 12.75
N HIS A 426 14.95 -46.10 13.05
CA HIS A 426 14.07 -44.96 13.16
C HIS A 426 14.47 -44.09 14.35
N GLY A 427 14.65 -42.80 14.13
CA GLY A 427 14.80 -41.82 15.19
C GLY A 427 13.48 -41.60 15.93
N THR A 428 13.55 -41.34 17.24
CA THR A 428 12.38 -40.94 18.03
C THR A 428 12.29 -39.42 18.01
N LEU A 429 11.14 -38.91 17.58
CA LEU A 429 10.82 -37.49 17.65
C LEU A 429 9.99 -37.23 18.90
N GLY A 430 10.52 -36.44 19.84
CA GLY A 430 9.77 -35.86 20.96
C GLY A 430 9.22 -34.48 20.54
N ASN A 431 8.14 -34.06 21.15
CA ASN A 431 7.52 -32.76 20.88
C ASN A 431 7.59 -31.88 22.13
N GLU A 432 8.29 -30.75 22.07
CA GLU A 432 8.06 -29.62 22.95
C GLU A 432 6.98 -28.74 22.35
N THR A 433 5.99 -28.35 23.14
CA THR A 433 4.86 -27.57 22.68
C THR A 433 4.86 -26.20 23.33
N TYR A 434 4.74 -25.18 22.52
CA TYR A 434 4.57 -23.80 22.94
C TYR A 434 3.25 -23.29 22.38
N SER A 435 2.45 -22.62 23.21
CA SER A 435 1.12 -22.17 22.81
C SER A 435 1.02 -20.66 22.85
N ASN A 436 0.33 -20.10 21.87
CA ASN A 436 -0.03 -18.70 21.82
C ASN A 436 -1.47 -18.53 21.34
N LYS A 437 -2.12 -17.43 21.69
CA LYS A 437 -3.51 -17.16 21.36
C LYS A 437 -3.69 -15.66 21.16
N ALA A 438 -4.30 -15.24 20.06
CA ALA A 438 -4.70 -13.86 19.87
C ALA A 438 -5.99 -13.55 20.65
N ASP A 439 -6.07 -12.36 21.22
CA ASP A 439 -7.25 -11.78 21.85
C ASP A 439 -7.50 -10.37 21.29
N THR A 440 -8.76 -9.92 21.29
CA THR A 440 -9.14 -8.59 20.81
C THR A 440 -9.03 -7.55 21.91
N TYR A 441 -8.29 -6.48 21.64
CA TYR A 441 -8.21 -5.29 22.47
C TYR A 441 -8.82 -4.12 21.73
N GLY A 442 -9.82 -3.45 22.27
CA GLY A 442 -10.53 -2.38 21.59
C GLY A 442 -11.00 -1.27 22.52
N LEU A 443 -11.22 -0.10 21.92
CA LEU A 443 -11.80 1.06 22.57
C LEU A 443 -12.69 1.79 21.58
N MET A 444 -13.83 2.29 22.04
CA MET A 444 -14.74 3.10 21.25
C MET A 444 -14.74 4.53 21.78
N LEU A 445 -14.73 5.49 20.87
CA LEU A 445 -14.88 6.91 21.15
C LEU A 445 -15.91 7.50 20.19
N SER A 446 -16.72 8.44 20.69
CA SER A 446 -17.69 9.17 19.88
C SER A 446 -17.29 10.63 19.73
N ILE A 447 -17.55 11.18 18.55
CA ILE A 447 -17.49 12.63 18.28
C ILE A 447 -18.91 13.15 18.37
N ASP A 448 -19.16 14.06 19.31
CA ASP A 448 -20.51 14.61 19.52
C ASP A 448 -20.89 15.55 18.36
N ARG A 449 -22.21 15.68 18.15
CA ARG A 449 -22.79 16.65 17.25
C ARG A 449 -22.32 18.10 17.52
N ARG A 450 -21.99 18.44 18.77
CA ARG A 450 -21.45 19.75 19.14
C ARG A 450 -20.11 20.01 18.48
N ASP A 451 -19.22 19.01 18.47
CA ASP A 451 -17.90 19.12 17.85
C ASP A 451 -18.02 19.28 16.33
N ILE A 452 -19.01 18.60 15.71
CA ILE A 452 -19.33 18.75 14.29
C ILE A 452 -19.87 20.15 13.98
N ILE A 453 -20.75 20.68 14.83
CA ILE A 453 -21.33 22.02 14.64
C ILE A 453 -20.30 23.12 14.92
N ASN A 454 -19.44 22.93 15.90
CA ASN A 454 -18.34 23.84 16.22
C ASN A 454 -17.21 23.81 15.18
N ASP A 455 -17.34 22.94 14.18
CA ASP A 455 -16.38 22.80 13.07
C ASP A 455 -14.96 22.39 13.50
N ASP A 456 -14.92 21.50 14.49
CA ASP A 456 -13.65 21.04 15.06
C ASP A 456 -13.09 19.82 14.29
N LEU A 457 -12.33 20.08 13.22
CA LEU A 457 -11.60 19.04 12.48
C LEU A 457 -10.61 18.31 13.39
N SER A 458 -10.17 18.94 14.49
CA SER A 458 -9.21 18.32 15.41
C SER A 458 -9.77 17.09 16.10
N ALA A 459 -11.08 16.98 16.27
CA ALA A 459 -11.71 15.78 16.81
C ALA A 459 -11.45 14.54 15.94
N ILE A 460 -11.53 14.69 14.60
CA ILE A 460 -11.32 13.60 13.64
C ILE A 460 -9.84 13.15 13.60
N THR A 461 -8.92 14.02 13.93
CA THR A 461 -7.48 13.74 13.89
C THR A 461 -6.91 13.31 15.25
N THR A 462 -7.36 13.96 16.31
CA THR A 462 -6.86 13.72 17.67
C THR A 462 -7.40 12.42 18.27
N VAL A 463 -8.66 12.10 18.03
CA VAL A 463 -9.30 10.87 18.55
C VAL A 463 -8.64 9.61 17.99
N PRO A 464 -8.46 9.44 16.67
CA PRO A 464 -7.75 8.28 16.13
C PRO A 464 -6.29 8.19 16.60
N ARG A 465 -5.58 9.33 16.70
CA ARG A 465 -4.20 9.36 17.22
C ARG A 465 -4.14 8.85 18.66
N LYS A 466 -5.10 9.24 19.51
CA LYS A 466 -5.20 8.71 20.89
C LYS A 466 -5.52 7.23 20.91
N LEU A 467 -6.44 6.75 20.05
CA LEU A 467 -6.74 5.32 19.91
C LEU A 467 -5.51 4.52 19.49
N GLY A 468 -4.78 5.00 18.48
CA GLY A 468 -3.54 4.37 18.02
C GLY A 468 -2.47 4.31 19.10
N ARG A 469 -2.24 5.43 19.81
CA ARG A 469 -1.33 5.47 20.95
C ARG A 469 -1.77 4.51 22.05
N GLY A 470 -3.07 4.43 22.34
CA GLY A 470 -3.64 3.49 23.31
C GLY A 470 -3.38 2.03 22.96
N SER A 471 -3.51 1.68 21.67
CA SER A 471 -3.14 0.34 21.17
C SER A 471 -1.64 0.06 21.33
N GLY A 472 -0.77 1.02 20.96
CA GLY A 472 0.68 0.88 21.14
C GLY A 472 1.10 0.74 22.61
N LEU A 473 0.42 1.43 23.53
CA LEU A 473 0.62 1.25 24.96
C LEU A 473 0.13 -0.12 25.42
N LYS A 474 -1.01 -0.58 24.88
CA LYS A 474 -1.59 -1.88 25.31
C LYS A 474 -0.74 -3.06 24.86
N ILE A 475 -0.20 -3.06 23.65
CA ILE A 475 0.71 -4.13 23.21
C ILE A 475 1.98 -4.17 24.06
N ASN A 476 2.54 -3.01 24.39
CA ASN A 476 3.67 -2.93 25.33
C ASN A 476 3.31 -3.48 26.70
N ASP A 477 2.14 -3.10 27.24
CA ASP A 477 1.70 -3.58 28.56
C ASP A 477 1.58 -5.10 28.60
N VAL A 478 0.91 -5.69 27.62
CA VAL A 478 0.76 -7.16 27.53
C VAL A 478 2.11 -7.85 27.34
N PHE A 479 2.95 -7.30 26.45
CA PHE A 479 4.26 -7.86 26.13
C PHE A 479 5.19 -7.88 27.36
N TRP A 480 5.39 -6.69 27.97
CA TRP A 480 6.32 -6.59 29.09
C TRP A 480 5.81 -7.27 30.35
N LYS A 481 4.48 -7.34 30.54
CA LYS A 481 3.90 -8.18 31.59
C LYS A 481 4.22 -9.66 31.36
N ALA A 482 4.01 -10.19 30.16
CA ALA A 482 4.32 -11.57 29.83
C ALA A 482 5.83 -11.86 29.98
N PHE A 483 6.70 -10.93 29.58
CA PHE A 483 8.15 -11.09 29.63
C PHE A 483 8.72 -11.02 31.06
N LEU A 484 8.20 -10.14 31.91
CA LEU A 484 8.75 -9.86 33.25
C LEU A 484 8.08 -10.69 34.36
N ASP A 485 6.75 -10.84 34.31
CA ASP A 485 5.96 -11.55 35.32
C ASP A 485 5.97 -13.07 35.06
N ASN A 486 7.18 -13.65 35.06
CA ASN A 486 7.34 -15.07 34.80
C ASN A 486 8.52 -15.66 35.59
N ALA A 487 8.29 -15.93 36.86
CA ALA A 487 9.32 -16.48 37.76
C ALA A 487 9.80 -17.90 37.39
N ALA A 488 9.00 -18.65 36.62
CA ALA A 488 9.33 -20.00 36.20
C ALA A 488 10.19 -20.09 34.94
N PHE A 489 10.29 -19.01 34.17
CA PHE A 489 10.98 -19.02 32.88
C PHE A 489 12.49 -18.82 33.03
N PHE A 490 12.90 -17.78 33.76
CA PHE A 490 14.30 -17.53 34.07
C PHE A 490 14.64 -18.08 35.46
N THR A 491 15.20 -19.27 35.50
CA THR A 491 15.52 -19.98 36.76
C THR A 491 16.88 -20.62 36.72
N VAL A 492 17.44 -20.88 37.90
CA VAL A 492 18.69 -21.64 38.02
C VAL A 492 18.51 -23.07 37.48
N GLY A 493 17.32 -23.65 37.64
CA GLY A 493 17.00 -24.98 37.10
C GLY A 493 17.04 -25.05 35.57
N ASN A 494 16.61 -23.99 34.91
CA ASN A 494 16.69 -23.85 33.44
C ASN A 494 18.09 -23.40 32.96
N LYS A 495 19.06 -23.24 33.89
CA LYS A 495 20.44 -22.75 33.61
C LYS A 495 20.50 -21.42 32.85
N ASN A 496 19.45 -20.61 32.93
CA ASN A 496 19.29 -19.34 32.21
C ASN A 496 19.10 -18.14 33.16
N TYR A 497 19.42 -18.30 34.44
CA TYR A 497 19.39 -17.23 35.45
C TYR A 497 20.69 -17.20 36.24
N LEU A 498 21.33 -16.02 36.20
CA LEU A 498 22.55 -15.75 36.92
C LEU A 498 22.29 -14.70 38.03
N SER A 499 22.82 -14.94 39.23
CA SER A 499 22.71 -14.03 40.37
C SER A 499 24.05 -13.88 41.06
N GLY A 500 24.20 -12.77 41.80
CA GLY A 500 25.43 -12.42 42.53
C GLY A 500 26.08 -11.16 41.98
N ALA A 501 27.01 -10.60 42.78
CA ALA A 501 27.69 -9.34 42.44
C ALA A 501 28.47 -9.38 41.11
N THR A 502 28.96 -10.55 40.71
CA THR A 502 29.69 -10.77 39.46
C THR A 502 28.79 -10.72 38.20
N THR A 503 27.47 -10.64 38.39
CA THR A 503 26.52 -10.54 37.26
C THR A 503 26.22 -9.10 36.86
N SER A 504 26.88 -8.10 37.46
CA SER A 504 26.77 -6.73 37.01
C SER A 504 27.18 -6.59 35.54
N LEU A 505 26.49 -5.72 34.79
CA LEU A 505 26.80 -5.51 33.37
C LEU A 505 28.21 -4.95 33.21
N GLY A 506 29.10 -5.73 32.65
CA GLY A 506 30.51 -5.48 32.42
C GLY A 506 31.10 -6.62 31.60
N ILE A 507 32.42 -6.62 31.37
CA ILE A 507 33.09 -7.68 30.60
C ILE A 507 32.86 -9.04 31.23
N ASP A 508 33.08 -9.14 32.56
CA ASP A 508 32.98 -10.42 33.29
C ASP A 508 31.55 -10.93 33.35
N GLY A 509 30.57 -10.06 33.67
CA GLY A 509 29.16 -10.41 33.71
C GLY A 509 28.62 -10.86 32.33
N LEU A 510 29.05 -10.16 31.29
CA LEU A 510 28.63 -10.47 29.90
C LEU A 510 29.28 -11.79 29.45
N THR A 511 30.57 -12.02 29.78
CA THR A 511 31.25 -13.28 29.48
C THR A 511 30.60 -14.46 30.23
N ALA A 512 30.27 -14.31 31.52
CA ALA A 512 29.58 -15.36 32.26
C ALA A 512 28.20 -15.69 31.68
N SER A 513 27.47 -14.66 31.21
CA SER A 513 26.16 -14.85 30.58
C SER A 513 26.27 -15.47 29.17
N GLU A 514 27.30 -15.10 28.40
CA GLU A 514 27.59 -15.73 27.10
C GLU A 514 27.93 -17.21 27.27
N VAL A 515 28.76 -17.59 28.27
CA VAL A 515 29.07 -18.97 28.59
C VAL A 515 27.79 -19.74 28.99
N ALA A 516 26.99 -19.18 29.90
CA ALA A 516 25.74 -19.82 30.32
C ALA A 516 24.76 -20.00 29.16
N PHE A 517 24.79 -19.10 28.19
CA PHE A 517 23.96 -19.20 26.96
C PHE A 517 24.47 -20.30 26.04
N LEU A 518 25.77 -20.37 25.79
CA LEU A 518 26.39 -21.35 24.90
C LEU A 518 26.34 -22.77 25.46
N ASP A 519 26.35 -22.90 26.80
CA ASP A 519 26.24 -24.17 27.52
C ASP A 519 24.79 -24.71 27.60
N GLN A 520 23.82 -24.02 26.98
CA GLN A 520 22.45 -24.53 26.88
C GLN A 520 22.40 -25.78 26.04
N VAL A 521 21.68 -26.77 26.52
CA VAL A 521 21.55 -28.08 25.90
C VAL A 521 20.11 -28.39 25.54
N ASP A 522 19.91 -29.24 24.56
CA ASP A 522 18.62 -29.84 24.20
C ASP A 522 18.18 -30.89 25.24
N GLY A 523 17.02 -31.54 24.99
CA GLY A 523 16.51 -32.60 25.84
C GLY A 523 17.41 -33.84 25.96
N ASP A 524 18.31 -34.04 25.02
CA ASP A 524 19.28 -35.14 24.97
C ASP A 524 20.66 -34.75 25.55
N GLY A 525 20.79 -33.54 26.07
CA GLY A 525 22.04 -33.02 26.67
C GLY A 525 23.08 -32.56 25.66
N LYS A 526 22.71 -32.31 24.40
CA LYS A 526 23.62 -31.80 23.37
C LYS A 526 23.52 -30.28 23.27
N PRO A 527 24.64 -29.58 22.95
CA PRO A 527 24.60 -28.15 22.72
C PRO A 527 23.62 -27.77 21.60
N ILE A 528 22.81 -26.74 21.84
CA ILE A 528 21.80 -26.28 20.87
C ILE A 528 22.48 -25.59 19.67
N GLY A 529 23.69 -25.02 19.85
CA GLY A 529 24.46 -24.41 18.79
C GLY A 529 23.98 -23.02 18.34
N ILE A 530 23.12 -22.37 19.14
CA ILE A 530 22.58 -21.02 18.85
C ILE A 530 23.46 -19.99 19.55
N MET A 531 23.69 -18.87 18.87
CA MET A 531 24.49 -17.74 19.39
C MET A 531 23.59 -16.64 19.94
N PRO A 532 23.98 -16.00 21.06
CA PRO A 532 23.28 -14.81 21.52
C PRO A 532 23.52 -13.64 20.57
N ALA A 533 22.48 -12.85 20.29
CA ALA A 533 22.51 -11.74 19.34
C ALA A 533 22.10 -10.41 19.94
N ILE A 534 21.29 -10.41 21.01
CA ILE A 534 20.66 -9.21 21.55
C ILE A 534 21.01 -9.06 23.02
N LEU A 535 21.51 -7.86 23.39
CA LEU A 535 21.70 -7.43 24.77
C LEU A 535 20.57 -6.45 25.15
N LEU A 536 19.60 -6.94 25.91
CA LEU A 536 18.46 -6.15 26.36
C LEU A 536 18.73 -5.58 27.75
N VAL A 537 18.71 -4.25 27.88
CA VAL A 537 19.07 -3.53 29.08
C VAL A 537 18.02 -2.52 29.53
N PRO A 538 17.87 -2.26 30.84
CA PRO A 538 17.09 -1.13 31.32
C PRO A 538 17.79 0.21 31.04
N THR A 539 17.05 1.30 31.12
CA THR A 539 17.55 2.66 30.85
C THR A 539 18.79 3.05 31.64
N ALA A 540 18.88 2.59 32.89
CA ALA A 540 20.03 2.84 33.75
C ALA A 540 21.36 2.25 33.22
N LEU A 541 21.28 1.17 32.44
CA LEU A 541 22.43 0.47 31.88
C LEU A 541 22.67 0.80 30.40
N SER A 542 21.91 1.73 29.80
CA SER A 542 22.00 2.06 28.38
C SER A 542 23.38 2.54 27.92
N ALA A 543 24.00 3.40 28.73
CA ALA A 543 25.35 3.92 28.46
C ALA A 543 26.40 2.80 28.52
N MET A 544 26.35 1.94 29.54
CA MET A 544 27.24 0.80 29.68
C MET A 544 27.06 -0.22 28.55
N GLY A 545 25.82 -0.56 28.19
CA GLY A 545 25.52 -1.45 27.06
C GLY A 545 26.09 -0.89 25.76
N SER A 546 25.86 0.39 25.48
CA SER A 546 26.40 1.05 24.28
C SER A 546 27.94 1.09 24.28
N GLN A 547 28.56 1.29 25.44
CA GLN A 547 30.01 1.27 25.59
C GLN A 547 30.58 -0.13 25.30
N LEU A 548 30.01 -1.18 25.89
CA LEU A 548 30.41 -2.57 25.65
C LEU A 548 30.27 -2.98 24.16
N PHE A 549 29.29 -2.45 23.46
CA PHE A 549 29.10 -2.73 22.05
C PHE A 549 30.07 -1.97 21.13
N LYS A 550 30.33 -0.68 21.40
CA LYS A 550 31.04 0.22 20.47
C LYS A 550 32.54 0.33 20.75
N SER A 551 32.97 0.23 22.01
CA SER A 551 34.36 0.52 22.39
C SER A 551 35.27 -0.64 22.00
N LEU A 552 36.42 -0.29 21.37
CA LEU A 552 37.51 -1.23 21.08
C LEU A 552 38.27 -1.62 22.37
N GLU A 553 38.42 -0.65 23.28
CA GLU A 553 39.14 -0.80 24.52
C GLU A 553 38.31 -0.28 25.68
N LEU A 554 38.35 -0.97 26.79
CA LEU A 554 37.70 -0.58 28.03
C LEU A 554 38.76 -0.38 29.14
N ARG A 555 38.57 0.66 29.96
CA ARG A 555 39.34 0.84 31.17
C ARG A 555 38.52 0.34 32.34
N GLU A 556 38.97 -0.76 32.92
CA GLU A 556 38.48 -1.16 34.25
C GLU A 556 39.28 -0.43 35.32
N THR A 557 38.58 0.29 36.20
CA THR A 557 39.17 1.04 37.31
C THR A 557 39.43 0.18 38.54
N THR A 558 39.72 -1.11 38.36
CA THR A 558 40.19 -1.94 39.46
C THR A 558 41.67 -1.64 39.74
N ALA A 559 42.06 -1.58 41.01
CA ALA A 559 43.29 -1.01 41.53
C ALA A 559 44.61 -1.56 40.94
N ASN A 560 44.58 -2.57 40.11
CA ASN A 560 45.76 -3.24 39.55
C ASN A 560 45.94 -3.14 38.04
N THR A 561 44.98 -2.61 37.27
CA THR A 561 45.09 -2.49 35.80
C THR A 561 45.17 -1.03 35.36
N LYS A 562 46.37 -0.57 35.09
CA LYS A 562 46.65 0.79 34.57
C LYS A 562 46.49 0.92 33.06
N PHE A 563 46.25 -0.17 32.35
CA PHE A 563 46.22 -0.21 30.88
C PHE A 563 44.83 -0.50 30.38
N PRO A 564 44.41 0.07 29.21
CA PRO A 564 43.19 -0.32 28.55
C PRO A 564 43.26 -1.78 28.12
N VAL A 565 42.17 -2.53 28.29
CA VAL A 565 42.04 -3.94 27.89
C VAL A 565 41.16 -3.98 26.65
N ALA A 566 41.53 -4.83 25.69
CA ALA A 566 40.73 -5.05 24.50
C ALA A 566 39.34 -5.57 24.90
N ASN A 567 38.30 -5.03 24.25
CA ASN A 567 36.93 -5.44 24.51
C ASN A 567 36.58 -6.70 23.69
N PRO A 568 36.41 -7.87 24.33
CA PRO A 568 36.10 -9.11 23.63
C PRO A 568 34.65 -9.18 23.08
N HIS A 569 33.78 -8.26 23.53
CA HIS A 569 32.36 -8.22 23.18
C HIS A 569 32.02 -7.14 22.14
N GLN A 570 33.01 -6.43 21.61
CA GLN A 570 32.78 -5.40 20.62
C GLN A 570 32.00 -5.96 19.40
N GLY A 571 30.85 -5.34 19.09
CA GLY A 571 30.05 -5.67 17.92
C GLY A 571 29.32 -7.04 17.96
N LYS A 572 29.44 -7.80 19.07
CA LYS A 572 28.81 -9.12 19.18
C LYS A 572 27.30 -9.07 19.35
N PHE A 573 26.78 -8.14 20.17
CA PHE A 573 25.38 -8.14 20.60
C PHE A 573 24.73 -6.80 20.28
N ARG A 574 23.61 -6.81 19.56
CA ARG A 574 22.80 -5.62 19.35
C ARG A 574 22.19 -5.16 20.68
N VAL A 575 22.43 -3.91 21.05
CA VAL A 575 21.93 -3.35 22.32
C VAL A 575 20.53 -2.79 22.12
N GLU A 576 19.57 -3.35 22.86
CA GLU A 576 18.19 -2.87 22.92
C GLU A 576 17.90 -2.31 24.32
N VAL A 577 17.36 -1.09 24.37
CA VAL A 577 17.10 -0.40 25.63
C VAL A 577 15.61 -0.23 25.82
N SER A 578 15.08 -0.74 26.93
CA SER A 578 13.68 -0.54 27.25
C SER A 578 13.46 0.07 28.62
N ARG A 579 12.61 1.08 28.67
CA ARG A 579 12.17 1.73 29.90
C ARG A 579 11.20 0.89 30.72
N TYR A 580 10.59 -0.11 30.11
CA TYR A 580 9.64 -1.01 30.79
C TYR A 580 10.32 -1.96 31.78
N LEU A 581 11.60 -2.31 31.55
CA LEU A 581 12.34 -3.22 32.41
C LEU A 581 12.51 -2.71 33.86
N ALA A 582 12.58 -1.39 34.03
CA ALA A 582 12.73 -0.75 35.33
C ALA A 582 11.43 -0.15 35.89
N ASN A 583 10.29 -0.36 35.20
CA ASN A 583 9.02 0.24 35.60
C ASN A 583 8.39 -0.57 36.75
N ALA A 584 8.16 0.10 37.89
CA ALA A 584 7.61 -0.51 39.11
C ALA A 584 6.20 -1.08 38.97
N GLN A 585 5.48 -0.77 37.90
CA GLN A 585 4.15 -1.36 37.64
C GLN A 585 4.21 -2.82 37.20
N TYR A 586 5.36 -3.29 36.73
CA TYR A 586 5.51 -4.68 36.27
C TYR A 586 6.19 -5.52 37.35
N THR A 587 5.56 -6.65 37.69
CA THR A 587 6.18 -7.66 38.55
C THR A 587 7.47 -8.15 37.89
N GLY A 588 8.54 -8.30 38.65
CA GLY A 588 9.84 -8.75 38.14
C GLY A 588 10.69 -7.64 37.50
N ASN A 589 10.25 -6.36 37.59
CA ASN A 589 11.04 -5.21 37.17
C ASN A 589 12.38 -5.09 37.91
N SER A 590 13.39 -4.55 37.22
CA SER A 590 14.68 -4.24 37.85
C SER A 590 15.42 -3.19 37.01
N ALA A 591 16.04 -2.22 37.69
CA ALA A 591 16.92 -1.25 37.04
C ALA A 591 18.34 -1.80 36.81
N LYS A 592 18.67 -2.99 37.34
CA LYS A 592 19.99 -3.61 37.28
C LYS A 592 20.02 -4.91 36.48
N ALA A 593 18.88 -5.62 36.41
CA ALA A 593 18.81 -6.84 35.65
C ALA A 593 18.84 -6.55 34.13
N TRP A 594 19.53 -7.41 33.43
CA TRP A 594 19.67 -7.35 31.98
C TRP A 594 19.58 -8.77 31.39
N TYR A 595 19.40 -8.84 30.07
CA TYR A 595 19.12 -10.10 29.39
C TYR A 595 19.98 -10.22 28.15
N LEU A 596 20.46 -11.44 27.89
CA LEU A 596 21.13 -11.84 26.68
C LEU A 596 20.20 -12.79 25.93
N LEU A 597 19.79 -12.42 24.70
CA LEU A 597 18.77 -13.15 23.95
C LEU A 597 19.32 -13.62 22.61
N ALA A 598 18.79 -14.75 22.12
CA ALA A 598 19.01 -15.19 20.75
C ALA A 598 18.37 -14.23 19.73
N ASP A 599 18.72 -14.38 18.46
CA ASP A 599 17.93 -13.77 17.40
C ASP A 599 16.53 -14.43 17.37
N PRO A 600 15.45 -13.62 17.29
CA PRO A 600 14.09 -14.16 17.27
C PRO A 600 13.81 -15.10 16.08
N SER A 601 14.57 -15.01 15.00
CA SER A 601 14.46 -15.91 13.84
C SER A 601 15.05 -17.30 14.11
N ASP A 602 16.04 -17.40 15.02
CA ASP A 602 16.71 -18.66 15.33
C ASP A 602 15.99 -19.39 16.47
N LEU A 603 15.87 -18.73 17.62
CA LEU A 603 15.20 -19.31 18.80
C LEU A 603 14.46 -18.22 19.58
N PRO A 604 13.16 -18.03 19.32
CA PRO A 604 12.40 -16.99 19.98
C PRO A 604 12.17 -17.29 21.46
N VAL A 605 12.49 -16.30 22.32
CA VAL A 605 12.16 -16.32 23.75
C VAL A 605 10.69 -15.98 23.98
N ILE A 606 10.18 -15.07 23.16
CA ILE A 606 8.81 -14.57 23.24
C ILE A 606 8.27 -14.34 21.83
N GLU A 607 7.00 -14.60 21.63
CA GLU A 607 6.31 -14.49 20.37
C GLU A 607 5.10 -13.59 20.48
N VAL A 608 4.88 -12.75 19.48
CA VAL A 608 3.65 -11.97 19.33
C VAL A 608 2.87 -12.53 18.14
N ALA A 609 1.64 -12.96 18.38
CA ALA A 609 0.75 -13.46 17.36
C ALA A 609 -0.22 -12.35 16.93
N PHE A 610 -0.37 -12.13 15.62
CA PHE A 610 -1.32 -11.18 15.05
C PHE A 610 -2.37 -11.91 14.21
N LEU A 611 -3.64 -11.53 14.36
CA LEU A 611 -4.72 -12.09 13.57
C LEU A 611 -4.59 -11.61 12.10
N ASN A 612 -4.60 -12.57 11.17
CA ASN A 612 -4.46 -12.35 9.74
C ASN A 612 -3.22 -11.51 9.33
N GLY A 613 -2.19 -11.49 10.18
CA GLY A 613 -0.98 -10.70 9.94
C GLY A 613 -1.15 -9.19 10.09
N GLN A 614 -2.25 -8.74 10.70
CA GLN A 614 -2.52 -7.31 10.93
C GLN A 614 -1.74 -6.83 12.15
N GLU A 615 -0.53 -6.32 11.91
CA GLU A 615 0.37 -5.86 12.98
C GLU A 615 0.05 -4.46 13.54
N SER A 616 -0.87 -3.76 12.92
CA SER A 616 -1.32 -2.42 13.31
C SER A 616 -2.80 -2.44 13.69
N PRO A 617 -3.23 -1.56 14.60
CA PRO A 617 -4.63 -1.45 14.96
C PRO A 617 -5.48 -0.99 13.77
N THR A 618 -6.75 -1.36 13.78
CA THR A 618 -7.76 -0.94 12.80
C THR A 618 -8.73 0.02 13.47
N ILE A 619 -9.20 1.02 12.71
CA ILE A 619 -10.29 1.89 13.11
C ILE A 619 -11.43 1.75 12.13
N GLU A 620 -12.64 1.71 12.66
CA GLU A 620 -13.87 1.75 11.89
C GLU A 620 -14.72 2.92 12.37
N THR A 621 -15.36 3.59 11.42
CA THR A 621 -16.24 4.71 11.64
C THR A 621 -17.65 4.35 11.22
N THR A 622 -18.64 4.73 12.02
CA THR A 622 -20.05 4.56 11.69
C THR A 622 -20.84 5.75 12.19
N ASP A 623 -22.01 5.96 11.60
CA ASP A 623 -22.98 6.92 12.16
C ASP A 623 -23.35 6.50 13.58
N ALA A 624 -23.55 7.49 14.45
CA ALA A 624 -24.03 7.22 15.80
C ALA A 624 -25.42 6.56 15.75
N ASP A 625 -25.68 5.68 16.71
CA ASP A 625 -26.97 5.05 16.89
C ASP A 625 -28.07 6.14 17.07
N PHE A 626 -29.32 5.80 16.76
CA PHE A 626 -30.47 6.73 16.85
C PHE A 626 -30.57 7.47 18.18
N LYS A 627 -29.98 6.94 19.23
CA LYS A 627 -29.95 7.56 20.58
C LYS A 627 -28.90 8.64 20.76
N GLU A 628 -27.83 8.63 19.93
CA GLU A 628 -26.70 9.55 20.03
C GLU A 628 -26.56 10.32 18.72
N LEU A 629 -26.31 11.61 18.82
CA LEU A 629 -26.09 12.48 17.66
C LEU A 629 -24.59 12.69 17.49
N GLY A 630 -24.00 12.04 16.47
CA GLY A 630 -22.56 12.18 16.22
C GLY A 630 -22.01 11.08 15.31
N VAL A 631 -20.69 10.92 15.31
CA VAL A 631 -19.97 9.86 14.62
C VAL A 631 -19.25 9.00 15.64
N GLN A 632 -19.45 7.69 15.58
CA GLN A 632 -18.77 6.74 16.45
C GLN A 632 -17.54 6.17 15.73
N MET A 633 -16.43 6.09 16.47
CA MET A 633 -15.19 5.48 16.04
C MET A 633 -14.81 4.37 17.01
N ARG A 634 -14.59 3.18 16.50
CA ARG A 634 -14.01 2.07 17.27
C ARG A 634 -12.65 1.72 16.72
N GLY A 635 -11.67 1.66 17.63
CA GLY A 635 -10.35 1.14 17.33
C GLY A 635 -10.18 -0.23 17.98
N TYR A 636 -9.64 -1.20 17.27
CA TYR A 636 -9.32 -2.51 17.82
C TYR A 636 -8.02 -3.06 17.25
N HIS A 637 -7.41 -3.97 18.01
CA HIS A 637 -6.17 -4.63 17.65
C HIS A 637 -6.19 -6.05 18.18
N ASP A 638 -5.97 -7.02 17.31
CA ASP A 638 -6.05 -8.45 17.61
C ASP A 638 -4.64 -9.04 17.69
N PHE A 639 -4.17 -9.27 18.90
CA PHE A 639 -2.85 -9.83 19.12
C PHE A 639 -2.78 -10.69 20.37
N GLY A 640 -1.76 -11.54 20.43
CA GLY A 640 -1.45 -12.34 21.62
C GLY A 640 0.04 -12.38 21.86
N VAL A 641 0.45 -12.55 23.11
CA VAL A 641 1.86 -12.61 23.51
C VAL A 641 2.07 -13.82 24.40
N ALA A 642 3.03 -14.66 24.05
CA ALA A 642 3.39 -15.81 24.86
C ALA A 642 4.91 -16.05 24.85
N LEU A 643 5.44 -16.45 26.01
CA LEU A 643 6.80 -16.94 26.12
C LEU A 643 6.93 -18.27 25.38
N GLN A 644 8.07 -18.47 24.75
CA GLN A 644 8.38 -19.65 23.94
C GLN A 644 9.50 -20.47 24.60
N ASP A 645 10.67 -20.55 23.98
CA ASP A 645 11.76 -21.39 24.49
C ASP A 645 12.65 -20.61 25.46
N TYR A 646 12.78 -21.11 26.70
CA TYR A 646 13.60 -20.51 27.74
C TYR A 646 15.11 -20.57 27.42
N ARG A 647 15.54 -21.47 26.55
CA ARG A 647 16.95 -21.66 26.18
C ARG A 647 17.44 -20.53 25.27
N GLY A 648 16.53 -19.81 24.62
CA GLY A 648 16.85 -18.63 23.79
C GLY A 648 17.24 -17.37 24.58
N GLY A 649 17.24 -17.42 25.92
CA GLY A 649 17.55 -16.24 26.72
C GLY A 649 18.19 -16.55 28.06
N VAL A 650 19.11 -15.68 28.48
CA VAL A 650 19.74 -15.69 29.81
C VAL A 650 19.44 -14.37 30.51
N LYS A 651 18.99 -14.43 31.77
CA LYS A 651 18.76 -13.28 32.65
C LYS A 651 19.92 -13.16 33.64
N ALA A 652 20.57 -12.02 33.68
CA ALA A 652 21.52 -11.66 34.75
C ALA A 652 20.85 -10.70 35.74
N LYS A 653 20.88 -11.02 37.03
CA LYS A 653 20.28 -10.18 38.08
C LYS A 653 20.92 -8.80 38.18
N GLY A 654 22.24 -8.71 37.92
CA GLY A 654 23.00 -7.45 37.97
C GLY A 654 23.34 -6.98 39.39
N GLU A 655 23.02 -7.79 40.39
CA GLU A 655 23.29 -7.47 41.81
C GLU A 655 23.33 -8.76 42.65
N ALA A 656 23.83 -8.62 43.87
CA ALA A 656 23.92 -9.73 44.83
C ALA A 656 22.56 -10.31 45.23
#